data_a85e2e1b0457f1793e8c442a1b755f07
#
_entry.id   a85e2e1b0457f1793e8c442a1b755f07
#
_cell.length_a   1.000
_cell.length_b   1.000
_cell.length_c   1.000
_cell.angle_alpha   90.00
_cell.angle_beta   90.00
_cell.angle_gamma   90.00
#
_symmetry.space_group_name_H-M   'P 1'
#
loop_
_entity.id
_entity.type
_entity.pdbx_description
1 polymer ?
#
loop_
_entity_poly.entity_id
_entity_poly.type
_entity_poly.pdbx_seq_one_letter_code
_entity_poly.pdbx_strand_id
1 'polypeptide(L)'
;MKRIIMILGIAGLLSACTSGEKKVQNEDFKYLVDEFADLKVMRYQIPEWENLTLQQKEYIYYLGEAAKCGRDILADQNFKYNLTVRKTLEAILNSYKGDKKCSDYQNFVVYAKRVFFSNGIHHHYAEDKMFPEISQEYFASLVKNSDAKQLPLAEGETVDAFLDFITPVIFDKDLYAMRRSGEEDIIQNSCVNFYKGSINKGEVEAFYDAQRKPNDAQPISYGLNSKLVKENGKLHEDVYKVDGLYGKAIEQIIYWLKKANEVAENDSQRNYTNLLIDYYTTGCLKKWDEYNIAWVQDSISTIDFVNGFIEDYNDPMGMKATWEAIVDFKDLEATKRSEIISANAQWFEDNSPVDPRFKKKECKGVSAKGIIVTTLAGDCFPAPPIGINLPNADWIRKDYGSKSVTITNLMDAYDKAANESPKSVLAEFAYSQEEIDLCKKYSSIADVLHTDLHECLGHGSGQLLPTTQPGSLKEYSSALEEARADLFGLYYCADPKMVELGILPNMECYKAQYTDFIRNGLMSQLARIELGKNITEAHMQDRALISWWCYEKGLKDNVIERKVRDGKTYFVINDYEKLRGLFGDLLAEIQRVKSEGDYEEGKRLVETYAVKIDLDLHKEVKARYDALGLKPYGGFINPDIVPVVKGGKVVDYQVNYPCDFLNQHLDYGKNYSFVEENHDAPEHLVVDMLYDFIDGTLACGNAENAVHEVVKYINAHPEERVIYITDYHPANHSSFADFGGIWPVHCVQGTRGGAIHEAFYTDVINPANRPDPERNIFRKGAKVDEEQYSGFESVGPDGRMLSECVGKDLVISGIATEYCVKNTLMEFLNAGHNIELLVPGLGYVDKKGHDETMKELEKIVTVIE
;
A
#
# COMPACT_ATOMS: atom_id res chain seq x y z
N MET A 1 28.36 -21.23 -10.40
CA MET A 1 29.46 -20.40 -10.95
C MET A 1 29.49 -20.42 -12.50
N LYS A 2 28.39 -20.14 -13.22
CA LYS A 2 28.36 -20.03 -14.70
C LYS A 2 27.14 -19.22 -15.20
N ARG A 3 26.73 -18.15 -14.53
CA ARG A 3 25.66 -17.22 -15.02
C ARG A 3 25.93 -15.74 -14.74
N ILE A 4 27.17 -15.32 -14.49
CA ILE A 4 27.55 -13.92 -14.19
C ILE A 4 28.26 -13.22 -15.37
N ILE A 5 28.21 -13.76 -16.57
CA ILE A 5 28.82 -13.12 -17.75
C ILE A 5 27.77 -13.09 -18.87
N MET A 6 26.78 -12.18 -18.75
CA MET A 6 25.91 -11.88 -19.89
C MET A 6 25.20 -10.49 -19.76
N ILE A 7 25.87 -9.48 -19.24
CA ILE A 7 25.41 -8.09 -19.29
C ILE A 7 26.48 -7.18 -19.96
N LEU A 8 27.14 -7.71 -20.96
CA LEU A 8 28.02 -6.92 -21.83
C LEU A 8 27.81 -7.37 -23.29
N GLY A 9 26.66 -7.02 -23.86
CA GLY A 9 26.45 -7.41 -25.25
C GLY A 9 25.11 -7.02 -25.89
N ILE A 10 24.54 -5.85 -25.55
CA ILE A 10 23.50 -5.23 -26.39
C ILE A 10 23.89 -3.77 -26.62
N ALA A 11 24.97 -3.58 -27.36
CA ALA A 11 25.26 -2.35 -28.06
C ALA A 11 25.29 -2.68 -29.54
N GLY A 12 24.20 -2.44 -30.23
CA GLY A 12 24.26 -2.56 -31.67
C GLY A 12 22.88 -2.76 -32.29
N LEU A 13 22.18 -1.67 -32.47
CA LEU A 13 21.34 -1.36 -33.64
C LEU A 13 20.64 -0.02 -33.39
N LEU A 14 21.44 1.06 -33.43
CA LEU A 14 20.90 2.40 -33.69
C LEU A 14 21.39 2.80 -35.06
N SER A 15 20.46 2.83 -35.99
CA SER A 15 20.59 3.39 -37.33
C SER A 15 20.97 4.88 -37.22
N ALA A 16 22.04 5.23 -37.88
CA ALA A 16 22.56 6.59 -37.97
C ALA A 16 21.51 7.55 -38.54
N CYS A 17 21.21 8.62 -37.82
CA CYS A 17 20.78 9.88 -38.40
C CYS A 17 21.74 10.97 -37.94
N THR A 18 22.24 11.67 -38.93
CA THR A 18 23.31 12.64 -38.97
C THR A 18 23.09 13.88 -38.10
N SER A 19 24.24 14.34 -37.58
CA SER A 19 24.53 15.62 -36.92
C SER A 19 23.75 16.84 -37.44
N GLY A 20 23.10 17.53 -36.53
CA GLY A 20 22.68 18.90 -36.67
C GLY A 20 22.37 19.43 -35.29
N GLU A 21 23.23 20.34 -34.78
CA GLU A 21 22.93 21.16 -33.62
C GLU A 21 21.63 21.94 -33.87
N LYS A 22 20.50 21.40 -33.39
CA LYS A 22 19.29 22.17 -33.19
C LYS A 22 19.11 22.35 -31.69
N LYS A 23 19.21 23.61 -31.22
CA LYS A 23 18.54 24.06 -30.02
C LYS A 23 17.10 23.47 -30.08
N VAL A 24 16.81 22.53 -29.20
CA VAL A 24 15.49 22.02 -29.01
C VAL A 24 14.65 23.20 -28.55
N GLN A 25 13.87 23.77 -29.45
CA GLN A 25 12.73 24.60 -29.07
C GLN A 25 11.84 23.74 -28.18
N ASN A 26 11.40 24.30 -27.05
CA ASN A 26 10.38 23.74 -26.19
C ASN A 26 9.18 23.28 -27.02
N GLU A 27 9.15 22.01 -27.40
CA GLU A 27 7.87 21.32 -27.54
C GLU A 27 7.27 21.30 -26.13
N ASP A 28 6.05 21.79 -25.97
CA ASP A 28 5.36 21.88 -24.69
C ASP A 28 5.42 20.51 -23.98
N PHE A 29 6.14 20.42 -22.88
CA PHE A 29 6.26 19.20 -22.12
C PHE A 29 4.88 18.83 -21.60
N LYS A 30 4.34 17.70 -22.05
CA LYS A 30 3.02 17.22 -21.64
C LYS A 30 3.11 16.52 -20.30
N TYR A 31 2.44 17.07 -19.29
CA TYR A 31 2.44 16.52 -17.91
C TYR A 31 1.44 15.38 -17.77
N LEU A 32 0.19 15.50 -18.26
CA LEU A 32 -0.80 14.44 -18.24
C LEU A 32 -0.60 13.53 -19.45
N VAL A 33 -0.28 12.24 -19.21
CA VAL A 33 0.08 11.28 -20.29
C VAL A 33 -0.91 10.15 -20.48
N ASP A 34 -1.67 9.76 -19.44
CA ASP A 34 -2.65 8.68 -19.53
C ASP A 34 -3.82 8.90 -18.55
N GLU A 35 -5.00 8.41 -18.91
CA GLU A 35 -6.18 8.38 -18.05
C GLU A 35 -6.95 7.09 -18.29
N PHE A 36 -7.23 6.33 -17.23
CA PHE A 36 -8.01 5.09 -17.30
C PHE A 36 -8.75 4.85 -15.97
N ALA A 37 -9.91 4.22 -16.05
CA ALA A 37 -10.78 4.02 -14.88
C ALA A 37 -10.96 5.34 -14.08
N ASP A 38 -10.57 5.37 -12.84
CA ASP A 38 -10.58 6.51 -11.93
C ASP A 38 -9.21 7.18 -11.75
N LEU A 39 -8.23 6.81 -12.56
CA LEU A 39 -6.83 7.16 -12.45
C LEU A 39 -6.35 8.09 -13.56
N LYS A 40 -5.43 8.98 -13.23
CA LYS A 40 -4.63 9.78 -14.16
C LYS A 40 -3.14 9.54 -13.92
N VAL A 41 -2.37 9.47 -14.98
CA VAL A 41 -0.91 9.30 -14.93
C VAL A 41 -0.23 10.53 -15.48
N MET A 42 0.70 11.05 -14.72
CA MET A 42 1.43 12.28 -15.02
C MET A 42 2.93 12.02 -15.13
N ARG A 43 3.64 13.00 -15.65
CA ARG A 43 5.09 13.07 -15.62
C ARG A 43 5.55 14.26 -14.79
N TYR A 44 6.75 14.20 -14.29
CA TYR A 44 7.39 15.33 -13.65
C TYR A 44 8.77 15.60 -14.26
N GLN A 45 9.18 16.85 -14.24
CA GLN A 45 10.52 17.25 -14.68
C GLN A 45 11.49 17.26 -13.50
N ILE A 46 12.76 17.14 -13.79
CA ILE A 46 13.86 17.33 -12.84
C ILE A 46 14.51 18.67 -13.17
N PRO A 47 14.00 19.80 -12.61
CA PRO A 47 14.65 21.09 -12.81
C PRO A 47 16.05 21.08 -12.20
N GLU A 48 16.89 22.01 -12.60
CA GLU A 48 18.27 22.17 -12.09
C GLU A 48 19.22 20.97 -12.32
N TRP A 49 18.80 19.94 -13.04
CA TRP A 49 19.64 18.77 -13.34
C TRP A 49 20.99 19.12 -13.92
N GLU A 50 21.06 20.15 -14.79
CA GLU A 50 22.29 20.59 -15.45
C GLU A 50 23.24 21.33 -14.51
N ASN A 51 22.77 21.75 -13.33
CA ASN A 51 23.59 22.38 -12.30
C ASN A 51 24.36 21.36 -11.45
N LEU A 52 24.00 20.08 -11.53
CA LEU A 52 24.64 19.01 -10.77
C LEU A 52 25.99 18.62 -11.42
N THR A 53 26.97 18.33 -10.58
CA THR A 53 28.26 17.76 -11.02
C THR A 53 28.07 16.33 -11.54
N LEU A 54 29.05 15.86 -12.35
CA LEU A 54 29.04 14.47 -12.82
C LEU A 54 28.97 13.45 -11.67
N GLN A 55 29.71 13.71 -10.57
CA GLN A 55 29.69 12.86 -9.38
C GLN A 55 28.30 12.79 -8.74
N GLN A 56 27.60 13.91 -8.63
CA GLN A 56 26.25 13.99 -8.08
C GLN A 56 25.24 13.26 -8.97
N LYS A 57 25.32 13.44 -10.29
CA LYS A 57 24.50 12.71 -11.26
C LYS A 57 24.73 11.21 -11.19
N GLU A 58 25.98 10.77 -11.04
CA GLU A 58 26.35 9.36 -10.88
C GLU A 58 25.82 8.78 -9.56
N TYR A 59 25.90 9.55 -8.47
CA TYR A 59 25.35 9.17 -7.18
C TYR A 59 23.83 8.96 -7.24
N ILE A 60 23.09 9.92 -7.81
CA ILE A 60 21.65 9.83 -8.05
C ILE A 60 21.31 8.60 -8.91
N TYR A 61 22.05 8.35 -9.97
CA TYR A 61 21.84 7.19 -10.83
C TYR A 61 21.94 5.87 -10.04
N TYR A 62 22.97 5.69 -9.23
CA TYR A 62 23.13 4.46 -8.45
C TYR A 62 22.06 4.31 -7.37
N LEU A 63 21.66 5.40 -6.72
CA LEU A 63 20.56 5.39 -5.77
C LEU A 63 19.22 5.05 -6.45
N GLY A 64 18.97 5.58 -7.65
CA GLY A 64 17.81 5.26 -8.45
C GLY A 64 17.75 3.78 -8.88
N GLU A 65 18.92 3.19 -9.24
CA GLU A 65 18.99 1.75 -9.50
C GLU A 65 18.69 0.93 -8.23
N ALA A 66 19.22 1.34 -7.07
CA ALA A 66 18.90 0.70 -5.78
C ALA A 66 17.39 0.78 -5.46
N ALA A 67 16.77 1.93 -5.68
CA ALA A 67 15.35 2.16 -5.47
C ALA A 67 14.49 1.22 -6.33
N LYS A 68 14.80 1.05 -7.60
CA LYS A 68 14.02 0.20 -8.52
C LYS A 68 14.12 -1.29 -8.18
N CYS A 69 15.21 -1.74 -7.53
CA CYS A 69 15.40 -3.14 -7.14
C CYS A 69 14.41 -3.64 -6.07
N GLY A 70 13.80 -2.75 -5.28
CA GLY A 70 12.82 -3.12 -4.26
C GLY A 70 11.36 -3.12 -4.73
N ARG A 71 11.06 -2.85 -6.01
CA ARG A 71 9.68 -2.68 -6.52
C ARG A 71 8.75 -3.88 -6.23
N ASP A 72 9.28 -5.09 -6.19
CA ASP A 72 8.49 -6.29 -5.99
C ASP A 72 8.12 -6.50 -4.52
N ILE A 73 8.91 -5.95 -3.59
CA ILE A 73 8.70 -6.12 -2.15
C ILE A 73 7.31 -5.59 -1.74
N LEU A 74 6.98 -4.36 -2.14
CA LEU A 74 5.68 -3.77 -1.81
C LEU A 74 4.51 -4.59 -2.38
N ALA A 75 4.62 -5.05 -3.62
CA ALA A 75 3.55 -5.84 -4.24
C ALA A 75 3.27 -7.12 -3.45
N ASP A 76 4.32 -7.82 -2.99
CA ASP A 76 4.18 -9.00 -2.13
C ASP A 76 3.65 -8.64 -0.73
N GLN A 77 4.11 -7.53 -0.13
CA GLN A 77 3.61 -7.06 1.16
C GLN A 77 2.12 -6.71 1.11
N ASN A 78 1.64 -6.14 0.01
CA ASN A 78 0.24 -5.78 -0.16
C ASN A 78 -0.69 -7.00 -0.23
N PHE A 79 -0.24 -8.08 -0.88
CA PHE A 79 -0.98 -9.34 -0.94
C PHE A 79 -0.11 -10.48 -1.50
N LYS A 80 -0.19 -11.65 -0.87
CA LYS A 80 0.65 -12.82 -1.15
C LYS A 80 0.68 -13.28 -2.62
N TYR A 81 -0.36 -13.02 -3.43
CA TYR A 81 -0.45 -13.42 -4.84
C TYR A 81 -0.30 -12.26 -5.83
N ASN A 82 -0.02 -11.06 -5.37
CA ASN A 82 0.12 -9.91 -6.27
C ASN A 82 1.22 -10.09 -7.31
N LEU A 83 2.34 -10.71 -6.95
CA LEU A 83 3.43 -10.97 -7.91
C LEU A 83 3.00 -12.00 -8.96
N THR A 84 2.29 -13.04 -8.57
CA THR A 84 1.76 -14.05 -9.48
C THR A 84 0.75 -13.45 -10.46
N VAL A 85 -0.20 -12.63 -9.94
CA VAL A 85 -1.14 -11.89 -10.80
C VAL A 85 -0.39 -10.96 -11.74
N ARG A 86 0.53 -10.13 -11.22
CA ARG A 86 1.27 -9.15 -12.03
C ARG A 86 2.08 -9.82 -13.14
N LYS A 87 2.83 -10.88 -12.84
CA LYS A 87 3.59 -11.62 -13.85
C LYS A 87 2.69 -12.30 -14.89
N THR A 88 1.51 -12.75 -14.49
CA THR A 88 0.50 -13.26 -15.44
C THR A 88 0.05 -12.16 -16.40
N LEU A 89 -0.26 -10.96 -15.89
CA LEU A 89 -0.66 -9.81 -16.72
C LEU A 89 0.50 -9.38 -17.64
N GLU A 90 1.73 -9.31 -17.13
CA GLU A 90 2.95 -9.01 -17.92
C GLU A 90 3.16 -10.04 -19.03
N ALA A 91 3.00 -11.34 -18.74
CA ALA A 91 3.14 -12.42 -19.73
C ALA A 91 2.11 -12.29 -20.85
N ILE A 92 0.85 -12.01 -20.53
CA ILE A 92 -0.21 -11.77 -21.52
C ILE A 92 0.10 -10.53 -22.36
N LEU A 93 0.43 -9.40 -21.75
CA LEU A 93 0.74 -8.15 -22.44
C LEU A 93 1.90 -8.33 -23.43
N ASN A 94 2.95 -9.05 -23.04
CA ASN A 94 4.16 -9.29 -23.82
C ASN A 94 3.95 -10.32 -24.93
N SER A 95 3.16 -11.37 -24.72
CA SER A 95 3.19 -12.56 -25.58
C SER A 95 1.88 -12.91 -26.27
N TYR A 96 0.72 -12.38 -25.84
CA TYR A 96 -0.56 -12.66 -26.46
C TYR A 96 -0.59 -12.27 -27.96
N LYS A 97 -1.03 -13.21 -28.81
CA LYS A 97 -1.02 -13.09 -30.26
C LYS A 97 -2.39 -12.86 -30.92
N GLY A 98 -3.45 -12.79 -30.11
CA GLY A 98 -4.80 -12.57 -30.61
C GLY A 98 -5.11 -11.10 -30.93
N ASP A 99 -6.40 -10.80 -31.13
CA ASP A 99 -6.86 -9.44 -31.43
C ASP A 99 -6.73 -8.50 -30.24
N LYS A 100 -5.72 -7.65 -30.29
CA LYS A 100 -5.48 -6.61 -29.26
C LYS A 100 -6.38 -5.37 -29.40
N LYS A 101 -7.23 -5.30 -30.43
CA LYS A 101 -8.13 -4.14 -30.69
C LYS A 101 -9.55 -4.37 -30.22
N CYS A 102 -9.93 -5.60 -29.87
CA CYS A 102 -11.27 -5.88 -29.36
C CYS A 102 -11.50 -5.20 -27.98
N SER A 103 -12.76 -4.95 -27.64
CA SER A 103 -13.15 -4.30 -26.39
C SER A 103 -12.63 -5.06 -25.15
N ASP A 104 -12.74 -6.37 -25.16
CA ASP A 104 -12.36 -7.19 -24.01
C ASP A 104 -10.85 -7.12 -23.76
N TYR A 105 -10.01 -7.11 -24.84
CA TYR A 105 -8.57 -6.89 -24.63
C TYR A 105 -8.27 -5.49 -24.10
N GLN A 106 -8.99 -4.45 -24.55
CA GLN A 106 -8.79 -3.11 -24.01
C GLN A 106 -9.22 -3.03 -22.54
N ASN A 107 -10.32 -3.68 -22.16
CA ASN A 107 -10.74 -3.78 -20.76
C ASN A 107 -9.71 -4.56 -19.91
N PHE A 108 -9.12 -5.62 -20.46
CA PHE A 108 -8.00 -6.33 -19.83
C PHE A 108 -6.79 -5.39 -19.61
N VAL A 109 -6.42 -4.58 -20.60
CA VAL A 109 -5.33 -3.59 -20.48
C VAL A 109 -5.63 -2.56 -19.38
N VAL A 110 -6.88 -2.10 -19.27
CA VAL A 110 -7.29 -1.20 -18.18
C VAL A 110 -7.12 -1.86 -16.81
N TYR A 111 -7.53 -3.11 -16.68
CA TYR A 111 -7.33 -3.87 -15.44
C TYR A 111 -5.83 -4.02 -15.11
N ALA A 112 -5.00 -4.40 -16.08
CA ALA A 112 -3.56 -4.52 -15.88
C ALA A 112 -2.93 -3.19 -15.41
N LYS A 113 -3.31 -2.08 -16.03
CA LYS A 113 -2.86 -0.73 -15.61
C LYS A 113 -3.30 -0.41 -14.17
N ARG A 114 -4.53 -0.75 -13.77
CA ARG A 114 -5.00 -0.57 -12.39
C ARG A 114 -4.19 -1.38 -11.40
N VAL A 115 -3.91 -2.65 -11.70
CA VAL A 115 -3.07 -3.52 -10.85
C VAL A 115 -1.65 -2.97 -10.73
N PHE A 116 -1.06 -2.51 -11.83
CA PHE A 116 0.28 -1.91 -11.82
C PHE A 116 0.32 -0.60 -11.03
N PHE A 117 -0.71 0.24 -11.18
CA PHE A 117 -0.81 1.49 -10.44
C PHE A 117 -0.96 1.27 -8.93
N SER A 118 -1.75 0.30 -8.54
CA SER A 118 -2.04 0.00 -7.13
C SER A 118 -1.02 -0.94 -6.46
N ASN A 119 0.04 -1.35 -7.17
CA ASN A 119 0.99 -2.38 -6.70
C ASN A 119 0.27 -3.65 -6.19
N GLY A 120 -0.83 -4.05 -6.87
CA GLY A 120 -1.61 -5.22 -6.52
C GLY A 120 -3.07 -5.16 -6.97
N ILE A 121 -3.82 -6.22 -6.63
CA ILE A 121 -5.24 -6.36 -7.01
C ILE A 121 -6.19 -5.48 -6.22
N HIS A 122 -5.74 -4.86 -5.13
CA HIS A 122 -6.55 -3.96 -4.31
C HIS A 122 -6.28 -2.52 -4.68
N HIS A 123 -7.32 -1.69 -4.69
CA HIS A 123 -7.21 -0.27 -4.99
C HIS A 123 -6.28 0.43 -3.98
N HIS A 124 -5.32 1.21 -4.47
CA HIS A 124 -4.28 1.82 -3.64
C HIS A 124 -4.80 2.71 -2.51
N TYR A 125 -5.99 3.32 -2.68
CA TYR A 125 -6.60 4.24 -1.71
C TYR A 125 -7.81 3.64 -0.99
N ALA A 126 -8.75 3.04 -1.73
CA ALA A 126 -9.98 2.47 -1.15
C ALA A 126 -9.79 1.08 -0.52
N GLU A 127 -8.66 0.42 -0.84
CA GLU A 127 -8.24 -0.88 -0.31
C GLU A 127 -9.12 -2.07 -0.70
N ASP A 128 -10.20 -1.85 -1.44
CA ASP A 128 -11.06 -2.90 -1.98
C ASP A 128 -10.49 -3.57 -3.23
N LYS A 129 -10.87 -4.82 -3.44
CA LYS A 129 -10.45 -5.62 -4.60
C LYS A 129 -11.01 -5.06 -5.89
N MET A 130 -10.14 -4.89 -6.89
CA MET A 130 -10.49 -4.45 -8.23
C MET A 130 -10.77 -5.62 -9.14
N PHE A 131 -11.80 -5.50 -9.99
CA PHE A 131 -12.21 -6.55 -10.92
C PHE A 131 -11.95 -6.15 -12.38
N PRO A 132 -11.53 -7.10 -13.25
CA PRO A 132 -11.47 -6.87 -14.67
C PRO A 132 -12.88 -6.85 -15.30
N GLU A 133 -13.12 -5.95 -16.25
CA GLU A 133 -14.38 -5.88 -17.01
C GLU A 133 -14.35 -6.84 -18.21
N ILE A 134 -14.00 -8.11 -17.95
CA ILE A 134 -13.99 -9.22 -18.92
C ILE A 134 -14.53 -10.48 -18.25
N SER A 135 -14.92 -11.47 -19.05
CA SER A 135 -15.34 -12.76 -18.50
C SER A 135 -14.15 -13.65 -18.10
N GLN A 136 -14.41 -14.61 -17.21
CA GLN A 136 -13.39 -15.61 -16.80
C GLN A 136 -12.93 -16.44 -18.00
N GLU A 137 -13.83 -16.82 -18.90
CA GLU A 137 -13.51 -17.59 -20.12
C GLU A 137 -12.60 -16.78 -21.07
N TYR A 138 -12.83 -15.47 -21.17
CA TYR A 138 -11.95 -14.62 -21.96
C TYR A 138 -10.57 -14.50 -21.31
N PHE A 139 -10.49 -14.31 -20.00
CA PHE A 139 -9.23 -14.33 -19.27
C PHE A 139 -8.47 -15.65 -19.48
N ALA A 140 -9.15 -16.80 -19.32
CA ALA A 140 -8.57 -18.10 -19.58
C ALA A 140 -8.05 -18.22 -21.03
N SER A 141 -8.77 -17.65 -21.99
CA SER A 141 -8.32 -17.63 -23.39
C SER A 141 -7.06 -16.78 -23.58
N LEU A 142 -6.94 -15.64 -22.88
CA LEU A 142 -5.73 -14.80 -22.90
C LEU A 142 -4.51 -15.57 -22.38
N VAL A 143 -4.65 -16.24 -21.25
CA VAL A 143 -3.58 -17.04 -20.63
C VAL A 143 -3.17 -18.18 -21.57
N LYS A 144 -4.13 -18.99 -22.06
CA LYS A 144 -3.87 -20.14 -22.97
C LYS A 144 -3.24 -19.75 -24.31
N ASN A 145 -3.49 -18.53 -24.80
CA ASN A 145 -2.93 -18.02 -26.07
C ASN A 145 -1.68 -17.14 -25.87
N SER A 146 -1.13 -17.11 -24.65
CA SER A 146 0.13 -16.47 -24.32
C SER A 146 1.28 -17.48 -24.31
N ASP A 147 2.53 -17.00 -24.21
CA ASP A 147 3.70 -17.88 -24.13
C ASP A 147 3.80 -18.49 -22.71
N ALA A 148 3.52 -19.77 -22.58
CA ALA A 148 3.56 -20.50 -21.32
C ALA A 148 4.92 -20.39 -20.58
N LYS A 149 6.02 -20.10 -21.28
CA LYS A 149 7.33 -19.88 -20.65
C LYS A 149 7.45 -18.54 -19.91
N GLN A 150 6.55 -17.60 -20.18
CA GLN A 150 6.50 -16.31 -19.52
C GLN A 150 5.47 -16.29 -18.39
N LEU A 151 4.56 -17.26 -18.36
CA LEU A 151 3.61 -17.42 -17.26
C LEU A 151 4.37 -17.87 -16.01
N PRO A 152 3.95 -17.37 -14.84
CA PRO A 152 4.52 -17.75 -13.55
C PRO A 152 4.00 -19.13 -13.11
N LEU A 153 4.31 -20.17 -13.83
CA LEU A 153 3.90 -21.53 -13.48
C LEU A 153 4.88 -22.15 -12.47
N ALA A 154 4.35 -22.86 -11.49
CA ALA A 154 5.17 -23.68 -10.59
C ALA A 154 5.83 -24.85 -11.37
N GLU A 155 6.86 -25.47 -10.79
CA GLU A 155 7.57 -26.58 -11.44
C GLU A 155 6.62 -27.78 -11.65
N GLY A 156 6.37 -28.11 -12.91
CA GLY A 156 5.45 -29.20 -13.30
C GLY A 156 3.97 -28.80 -13.38
N GLU A 157 3.63 -27.56 -13.08
CA GLU A 157 2.26 -27.07 -13.15
C GLU A 157 1.79 -26.91 -14.60
N THR A 158 0.56 -27.32 -14.87
CA THR A 158 -0.08 -27.11 -16.17
C THR A 158 -0.79 -25.76 -16.21
N VAL A 159 -0.99 -25.21 -17.43
CA VAL A 159 -1.76 -23.96 -17.59
C VAL A 159 -3.19 -24.08 -17.08
N ASP A 160 -3.80 -25.27 -17.18
CA ASP A 160 -5.16 -25.50 -16.68
C ASP A 160 -5.19 -25.49 -15.13
N ALA A 161 -4.24 -26.15 -14.46
CA ALA A 161 -4.11 -26.12 -13.00
C ALA A 161 -3.83 -24.69 -12.48
N PHE A 162 -2.97 -23.97 -13.18
CA PHE A 162 -2.72 -22.56 -12.86
C PHE A 162 -3.98 -21.67 -13.00
N LEU A 163 -4.81 -21.93 -14.02
CA LEU A 163 -6.08 -21.23 -14.20
C LEU A 163 -7.09 -21.57 -13.10
N ASP A 164 -7.14 -22.82 -12.64
CA ASP A 164 -7.99 -23.23 -11.52
C ASP A 164 -7.63 -22.46 -10.23
N PHE A 165 -6.34 -22.16 -10.02
CA PHE A 165 -5.84 -21.35 -8.90
C PHE A 165 -6.05 -19.85 -9.09
N ILE A 166 -5.59 -19.26 -10.22
CA ILE A 166 -5.51 -17.80 -10.37
C ILE A 166 -6.87 -17.13 -10.68
N THR A 167 -7.81 -17.91 -11.28
CA THR A 167 -9.12 -17.35 -11.65
C THR A 167 -9.95 -16.93 -10.43
N PRO A 168 -10.14 -17.75 -9.38
CA PRO A 168 -10.82 -17.30 -8.17
C PRO A 168 -10.10 -16.15 -7.48
N VAL A 169 -8.76 -16.12 -7.43
CA VAL A 169 -7.98 -15.01 -6.87
C VAL A 169 -8.34 -13.68 -7.54
N ILE A 170 -8.56 -13.65 -8.86
CA ILE A 170 -8.89 -12.42 -9.59
C ILE A 170 -10.39 -12.10 -9.57
N PHE A 171 -11.27 -13.08 -9.73
CA PHE A 171 -12.68 -12.86 -10.06
C PHE A 171 -13.67 -13.12 -8.92
N ASP A 172 -13.28 -13.87 -7.89
CA ASP A 172 -14.18 -14.10 -6.77
C ASP A 172 -14.32 -12.81 -5.95
N LYS A 173 -15.57 -12.43 -5.62
CA LYS A 173 -15.90 -11.16 -4.97
C LYS A 173 -15.66 -11.17 -3.48
N ASP A 174 -15.82 -12.34 -2.88
CA ASP A 174 -15.76 -12.50 -1.44
C ASP A 174 -14.36 -12.93 -0.99
N LEU A 175 -13.64 -13.63 -1.88
CA LEU A 175 -12.26 -14.04 -1.65
C LEU A 175 -11.30 -12.85 -1.73
N TYR A 176 -10.56 -12.61 -0.67
CA TYR A 176 -9.55 -11.53 -0.61
C TYR A 176 -10.12 -10.14 -0.92
N ALA A 177 -11.31 -9.84 -0.38
CA ALA A 177 -12.08 -8.66 -0.73
C ALA A 177 -11.39 -7.33 -0.37
N MET A 178 -10.65 -7.30 0.74
CA MET A 178 -10.03 -6.09 1.28
C MET A 178 -8.55 -6.30 1.59
N ARG A 179 -7.69 -5.37 1.16
CA ARG A 179 -6.28 -5.37 1.54
C ARG A 179 -6.14 -5.24 3.06
N ARG A 180 -6.84 -4.27 3.65
CA ARG A 180 -6.89 -4.03 5.08
C ARG A 180 -8.36 -3.88 5.52
N SER A 181 -8.80 -4.72 6.42
CA SER A 181 -10.14 -4.67 6.99
C SER A 181 -10.15 -3.97 8.34
N GLY A 182 -11.22 -3.22 8.62
CA GLY A 182 -11.50 -2.64 9.93
C GLY A 182 -12.52 -3.46 10.75
N GLU A 183 -12.92 -4.64 10.25
CA GLU A 183 -13.89 -5.51 10.91
C GLU A 183 -13.27 -6.33 12.04
N GLU A 184 -14.11 -7.02 12.82
CA GLU A 184 -13.69 -7.90 13.92
C GLU A 184 -12.67 -8.94 13.41
N ASP A 185 -11.57 -9.11 14.12
CA ASP A 185 -10.33 -9.74 13.70
C ASP A 185 -9.69 -9.11 12.45
N ILE A 186 -9.13 -7.93 12.67
CA ILE A 186 -8.48 -7.11 11.62
C ILE A 186 -7.33 -7.83 10.88
N ILE A 187 -6.74 -8.88 11.47
CA ILE A 187 -5.65 -9.63 10.84
C ILE A 187 -6.21 -10.68 9.90
N GLN A 188 -7.14 -11.51 10.35
CA GLN A 188 -7.71 -12.59 9.53
C GLN A 188 -8.56 -12.06 8.37
N ASN A 189 -9.23 -10.91 8.57
CA ASN A 189 -10.03 -10.26 7.53
C ASN A 189 -9.23 -9.34 6.59
N SER A 190 -7.90 -9.22 6.77
CA SER A 190 -7.01 -8.45 5.90
C SER A 190 -6.16 -9.37 5.04
N CYS A 191 -5.96 -8.97 3.77
CA CYS A 191 -5.14 -9.72 2.82
C CYS A 191 -3.67 -9.28 2.79
N VAL A 192 -3.30 -8.23 3.53
CA VAL A 192 -1.93 -7.74 3.59
C VAL A 192 -0.99 -8.84 4.11
N ASN A 193 0.13 -9.03 3.42
CA ASN A 193 1.00 -10.19 3.58
C ASN A 193 2.05 -10.02 4.69
N PHE A 194 1.65 -9.41 5.82
CA PHE A 194 2.50 -9.26 7.01
C PHE A 194 2.37 -10.40 8.02
N TYR A 195 1.35 -11.25 7.84
CA TYR A 195 1.03 -12.37 8.71
C TYR A 195 0.82 -13.63 7.88
N LYS A 196 1.33 -14.78 8.35
CA LYS A 196 1.10 -16.09 7.72
C LYS A 196 0.62 -17.11 8.75
N GLY A 197 -0.34 -17.93 8.36
CA GLY A 197 -1.01 -18.91 9.21
C GLY A 197 -2.16 -18.29 10.01
N SER A 198 -2.91 -19.11 10.72
CA SER A 198 -4.07 -18.69 11.51
C SER A 198 -3.60 -17.94 12.78
N ILE A 199 -3.41 -16.63 12.65
CA ILE A 199 -2.92 -15.72 13.71
C ILE A 199 -4.04 -14.73 14.04
N ASN A 200 -4.32 -14.53 15.33
CA ASN A 200 -5.24 -13.51 15.79
C ASN A 200 -4.52 -12.31 16.44
N LYS A 201 -5.25 -11.20 16.59
CA LYS A 201 -4.75 -9.96 17.18
C LYS A 201 -4.07 -10.16 18.54
N GLY A 202 -4.67 -10.96 19.45
CA GLY A 202 -4.13 -11.18 20.79
C GLY A 202 -2.79 -11.92 20.78
N GLU A 203 -2.58 -12.84 19.84
CA GLU A 203 -1.30 -13.54 19.66
C GLU A 203 -0.20 -12.59 19.19
N VAL A 204 -0.51 -11.67 18.26
CA VAL A 204 0.44 -10.66 17.80
C VAL A 204 0.84 -9.72 18.94
N GLU A 205 -0.13 -9.21 19.69
CA GLU A 205 0.11 -8.35 20.84
C GLU A 205 1.00 -9.06 21.87
N ALA A 206 0.66 -10.28 22.26
CA ALA A 206 1.42 -11.06 23.24
C ALA A 206 2.85 -11.34 22.76
N PHE A 207 3.04 -11.66 21.47
CA PHE A 207 4.36 -11.94 20.90
C PHE A 207 5.29 -10.73 20.96
N TYR A 208 4.81 -9.54 20.61
CA TYR A 208 5.64 -8.33 20.62
C TYR A 208 5.76 -7.69 22.00
N ASP A 209 4.73 -7.76 22.84
CA ASP A 209 4.80 -7.24 24.20
C ASP A 209 5.83 -8.01 25.07
N ALA A 210 6.01 -9.29 24.81
CA ALA A 210 7.07 -10.07 25.48
C ALA A 210 8.49 -9.58 25.16
N GLN A 211 8.70 -8.88 24.06
CA GLN A 211 10.00 -8.32 23.63
C GLN A 211 10.22 -6.89 24.13
N ARG A 212 9.15 -6.14 24.41
CA ARG A 212 9.20 -4.74 24.84
C ARG A 212 9.67 -4.62 26.29
N LYS A 213 10.50 -3.60 26.54
CA LYS A 213 10.92 -3.26 27.91
C LYS A 213 10.04 -2.14 28.46
N PRO A 214 9.46 -2.28 29.67
CA PRO A 214 8.71 -1.20 30.29
C PRO A 214 9.58 0.04 30.49
N ASN A 215 9.04 1.21 30.15
CA ASN A 215 9.71 2.53 30.29
C ASN A 215 11.05 2.64 29.54
N ASP A 216 11.21 1.98 28.41
CA ASP A 216 12.37 2.17 27.55
C ASP A 216 12.37 3.58 26.98
N ALA A 217 13.47 4.30 27.17
CA ALA A 217 13.63 5.66 26.63
C ALA A 217 13.95 5.65 25.13
N GLN A 218 14.39 4.51 24.61
CA GLN A 218 14.74 4.29 23.19
C GLN A 218 14.12 2.98 22.69
N PRO A 219 12.77 2.91 22.60
CA PRO A 219 12.08 1.68 22.26
C PRO A 219 12.40 1.25 20.84
N ILE A 220 12.70 -0.03 20.67
CA ILE A 220 12.86 -0.66 19.36
C ILE A 220 11.48 -0.85 18.71
N SER A 221 11.36 -0.54 17.43
CA SER A 221 10.16 -0.78 16.63
C SER A 221 10.06 -2.25 16.19
N TYR A 222 9.84 -3.15 17.16
CA TYR A 222 9.73 -4.59 16.88
C TYR A 222 8.64 -4.89 15.87
N GLY A 223 8.95 -5.76 14.92
CA GLY A 223 8.04 -6.15 13.84
C GLY A 223 8.17 -5.34 12.55
N LEU A 224 8.86 -4.19 12.59
CA LEU A 224 8.93 -3.24 11.49
C LEU A 224 9.36 -3.88 10.15
N ASN A 225 10.39 -4.72 10.18
CA ASN A 225 11.00 -5.34 9.01
C ASN A 225 10.88 -6.87 9.00
N SER A 226 9.71 -7.37 9.33
CA SER A 226 9.46 -8.80 9.38
C SER A 226 8.03 -9.18 9.04
N LYS A 227 7.85 -10.40 8.57
CA LYS A 227 6.56 -11.10 8.53
C LYS A 227 6.45 -11.97 9.77
N LEU A 228 5.31 -11.94 10.47
CA LEU A 228 5.02 -12.85 11.57
C LEU A 228 4.37 -14.12 11.02
N VAL A 229 4.94 -15.25 11.34
CA VAL A 229 4.55 -16.56 10.82
C VAL A 229 4.17 -17.47 11.98
N LYS A 230 3.05 -18.20 11.83
CA LYS A 230 2.65 -19.27 12.75
C LYS A 230 2.71 -20.59 12.00
N GLU A 231 3.64 -21.44 12.40
CA GLU A 231 3.81 -22.78 11.86
C GLU A 231 3.72 -23.79 13.00
N ASN A 232 2.84 -24.77 12.84
CA ASN A 232 2.62 -25.82 13.84
C ASN A 232 2.44 -25.25 15.27
N GLY A 233 1.58 -24.23 15.39
CA GLY A 233 1.24 -23.57 16.64
C GLY A 233 2.33 -22.67 17.25
N LYS A 234 3.45 -22.42 16.54
CA LYS A 234 4.57 -21.60 17.03
C LYS A 234 4.72 -20.34 16.20
N LEU A 235 4.85 -19.20 16.87
CA LEU A 235 5.14 -17.92 16.25
C LEU A 235 6.64 -17.68 16.10
N HIS A 236 7.04 -17.17 14.93
CA HIS A 236 8.39 -16.67 14.65
C HIS A 236 8.33 -15.55 13.62
N GLU A 237 9.44 -14.82 13.46
CA GLU A 237 9.57 -13.76 12.46
C GLU A 237 10.44 -14.19 11.29
N ASP A 238 9.92 -13.99 10.06
CA ASP A 238 10.71 -14.00 8.85
C ASP A 238 11.21 -12.57 8.59
N VAL A 239 12.45 -12.33 8.96
CA VAL A 239 13.06 -11.00 8.90
C VAL A 239 13.46 -10.65 7.47
N TYR A 240 13.20 -9.41 7.05
CA TYR A 240 13.60 -8.85 5.76
C TYR A 240 15.09 -8.46 5.81
N LYS A 241 15.93 -9.30 5.23
CA LYS A 241 17.39 -9.16 5.26
C LYS A 241 18.06 -10.04 4.19
N VAL A 242 19.35 -9.87 3.99
CA VAL A 242 20.18 -10.86 3.29
C VAL A 242 20.03 -12.23 3.94
N ASP A 243 19.90 -13.28 3.17
CA ASP A 243 19.60 -14.66 3.63
C ASP A 243 18.28 -14.80 4.42
N GLY A 244 17.38 -13.82 4.29
CA GLY A 244 16.04 -13.84 4.87
C GLY A 244 14.97 -13.58 3.81
N LEU A 245 13.77 -13.21 4.25
CA LEU A 245 12.69 -12.84 3.32
C LEU A 245 13.13 -11.62 2.51
N TYR A 246 12.83 -11.59 1.21
CA TYR A 246 13.27 -10.61 0.20
C TYR A 246 14.79 -10.54 -0.01
N GLY A 247 15.57 -11.54 0.44
CA GLY A 247 17.03 -11.52 0.42
C GLY A 247 17.64 -11.19 -0.95
N LYS A 248 17.12 -11.78 -2.04
CA LYS A 248 17.60 -11.52 -3.41
C LYS A 248 17.42 -10.05 -3.84
N ALA A 249 16.28 -9.43 -3.54
CA ALA A 249 16.02 -8.01 -3.81
C ALA A 249 16.93 -7.13 -2.96
N ILE A 250 17.06 -7.45 -1.67
CA ILE A 250 17.93 -6.72 -0.73
C ILE A 250 19.41 -6.79 -1.15
N GLU A 251 19.89 -7.93 -1.64
CA GLU A 251 21.25 -8.05 -2.19
C GLU A 251 21.48 -7.12 -3.38
N GLN A 252 20.48 -6.95 -4.27
CA GLN A 252 20.58 -6.02 -5.39
C GLN A 252 20.54 -4.55 -4.91
N ILE A 253 19.69 -4.22 -3.93
CA ILE A 253 19.69 -2.90 -3.28
C ILE A 253 21.08 -2.61 -2.71
N ILE A 254 21.65 -3.52 -1.93
CA ILE A 254 22.99 -3.38 -1.33
C ILE A 254 24.07 -3.22 -2.41
N TYR A 255 23.98 -3.96 -3.52
CA TYR A 255 24.94 -3.83 -4.62
C TYR A 255 25.00 -2.38 -5.13
N TRP A 256 23.84 -1.79 -5.40
CA TRP A 256 23.76 -0.42 -5.89
C TRP A 256 24.10 0.62 -4.83
N LEU A 257 23.69 0.41 -3.56
CA LEU A 257 24.08 1.28 -2.45
C LEU A 257 25.60 1.32 -2.25
N LYS A 258 26.30 0.19 -2.42
CA LYS A 258 27.77 0.16 -2.40
C LYS A 258 28.37 0.98 -3.52
N LYS A 259 27.80 0.90 -4.74
CA LYS A 259 28.22 1.76 -5.87
C LYS A 259 28.01 3.23 -5.59
N ALA A 260 26.83 3.59 -5.06
CA ALA A 260 26.53 4.95 -4.64
C ALA A 260 27.55 5.44 -3.59
N ASN A 261 27.86 4.60 -2.61
CA ASN A 261 28.78 4.94 -1.54
C ASN A 261 30.22 5.24 -2.01
N GLU A 262 30.66 4.61 -3.13
CA GLU A 262 31.97 4.90 -3.76
C GLU A 262 32.07 6.36 -4.25
N VAL A 263 30.94 6.96 -4.68
CA VAL A 263 30.86 8.31 -5.26
C VAL A 263 30.09 9.30 -4.37
N ALA A 264 29.85 8.98 -3.12
CA ALA A 264 29.16 9.85 -2.18
C ALA A 264 29.85 11.21 -2.04
N GLU A 265 29.07 12.28 -1.81
CA GLU A 265 29.57 13.65 -1.75
C GLU A 265 30.54 13.90 -0.57
N ASN A 266 30.30 13.21 0.55
CA ASN A 266 31.02 13.43 1.80
C ASN A 266 30.97 12.22 2.73
N ASP A 267 31.69 12.32 3.86
CA ASP A 267 31.79 11.22 4.83
C ASP A 267 30.50 10.97 5.63
N SER A 268 29.62 11.96 5.77
CA SER A 268 28.32 11.80 6.41
C SER A 268 27.43 10.87 5.59
N GLN A 269 27.33 11.10 4.27
CA GLN A 269 26.62 10.20 3.36
C GLN A 269 27.19 8.79 3.39
N ARG A 270 28.54 8.67 3.34
CA ARG A 270 29.20 7.35 3.44
C ARG A 270 28.84 6.63 4.72
N ASN A 271 28.78 7.35 5.83
CA ASN A 271 28.48 6.78 7.13
C ASN A 271 27.05 6.24 7.19
N TYR A 272 26.04 7.04 6.89
CA TYR A 272 24.67 6.55 7.00
C TYR A 272 24.33 5.51 5.92
N THR A 273 24.92 5.57 4.72
CA THR A 273 24.77 4.52 3.70
C THR A 273 25.36 3.19 4.17
N ASN A 274 26.50 3.19 4.86
CA ASN A 274 27.06 1.97 5.45
C ASN A 274 26.15 1.40 6.55
N LEU A 275 25.59 2.23 7.41
CA LEU A 275 24.64 1.80 8.44
C LEU A 275 23.37 1.19 7.84
N LEU A 276 22.87 1.74 6.74
CA LEU A 276 21.76 1.17 5.99
C LEU A 276 22.12 -0.19 5.37
N ILE A 277 23.31 -0.34 4.81
CA ILE A 277 23.82 -1.62 4.29
C ILE A 277 23.94 -2.65 5.44
N ASP A 278 24.43 -2.23 6.59
CA ASP A 278 24.52 -3.10 7.79
C ASP A 278 23.12 -3.54 8.27
N TYR A 279 22.15 -2.61 8.26
CA TYR A 279 20.75 -2.92 8.56
C TYR A 279 20.17 -3.96 7.60
N TYR A 280 20.27 -3.74 6.31
CA TYR A 280 19.78 -4.68 5.29
C TYR A 280 20.50 -6.05 5.35
N THR A 281 21.78 -6.05 5.69
CA THR A 281 22.54 -7.28 5.81
C THR A 281 22.10 -8.11 7.01
N THR A 282 21.83 -7.47 8.16
CA THR A 282 21.58 -8.15 9.42
C THR A 282 20.11 -8.24 9.83
N GLY A 283 19.27 -7.35 9.31
CA GLY A 283 17.89 -7.15 9.76
C GLY A 283 17.78 -6.51 11.15
N CYS A 284 18.87 -5.98 11.70
CA CYS A 284 18.94 -5.49 13.07
C CYS A 284 18.28 -4.10 13.20
N LEU A 285 17.14 -3.99 13.88
CA LEU A 285 16.39 -2.75 14.08
C LEU A 285 17.19 -1.68 14.84
N LYS A 286 18.15 -2.07 15.70
CA LYS A 286 19.04 -1.09 16.30
C LYS A 286 19.96 -0.41 15.27
N LYS A 287 20.37 -1.13 14.22
CA LYS A 287 21.12 -0.55 13.09
C LYS A 287 20.26 0.39 12.27
N TRP A 288 18.97 0.10 12.16
CA TRP A 288 17.99 1.01 11.59
C TRP A 288 17.90 2.32 12.36
N ASP A 289 17.84 2.28 13.69
CA ASP A 289 17.86 3.49 14.52
C ASP A 289 19.17 4.27 14.36
N GLU A 290 20.33 3.58 14.36
CA GLU A 290 21.65 4.20 14.12
C GLU A 290 21.73 4.88 12.75
N TYR A 291 21.15 4.25 11.71
CA TYR A 291 21.03 4.84 10.39
C TYR A 291 20.17 6.12 10.42
N ASN A 292 18.98 6.04 10.99
CA ASN A 292 18.07 7.18 11.08
C ASN A 292 18.68 8.38 11.81
N ILE A 293 19.37 8.13 12.91
CA ILE A 293 20.08 9.19 13.66
C ILE A 293 21.17 9.85 12.79
N ALA A 294 22.00 9.04 12.14
CA ALA A 294 23.06 9.56 11.28
C ALA A 294 22.51 10.32 10.07
N TRP A 295 21.42 9.80 9.48
CA TRP A 295 20.76 10.44 8.34
C TRP A 295 20.11 11.77 8.71
N VAL A 296 19.41 11.88 9.85
CA VAL A 296 18.81 13.14 10.33
C VAL A 296 19.87 14.20 10.60
N GLN A 297 21.03 13.81 11.13
CA GLN A 297 22.12 14.71 11.46
C GLN A 297 22.86 15.26 10.22
N ASP A 298 22.67 14.63 9.06
CA ASP A 298 23.25 15.13 7.83
C ASP A 298 22.51 16.38 7.32
N SER A 299 23.19 17.52 7.36
CA SER A 299 22.65 18.82 6.91
C SER A 299 23.41 19.40 5.72
N ILE A 300 24.55 18.81 5.37
CA ILE A 300 25.49 19.38 4.39
C ILE A 300 25.30 18.82 2.97
N SER A 301 24.81 17.59 2.85
CA SER A 301 24.67 16.93 1.55
C SER A 301 23.65 17.62 0.65
N THR A 302 23.94 17.68 -0.65
CA THR A 302 23.02 18.18 -1.67
C THR A 302 22.04 17.10 -2.08
N ILE A 303 22.55 15.87 -2.32
CA ILE A 303 21.73 14.70 -2.67
C ILE A 303 21.29 14.01 -1.38
N ASP A 304 20.03 13.59 -1.34
CA ASP A 304 19.49 12.79 -0.25
C ASP A 304 18.66 11.61 -0.79
N PHE A 305 18.36 10.66 0.08
CA PHE A 305 17.51 9.55 -0.28
C PHE A 305 16.86 8.91 0.95
N VAL A 306 15.71 8.32 0.71
CA VAL A 306 15.01 7.42 1.60
C VAL A 306 15.02 6.04 0.98
N ASN A 307 15.29 4.99 1.75
CA ASN A 307 15.26 3.62 1.27
C ASN A 307 15.13 2.68 2.48
N GLY A 308 14.01 1.98 2.60
CA GLY A 308 13.80 1.13 3.78
C GLY A 308 12.38 0.62 3.95
N PHE A 309 12.15 -0.05 5.07
CA PHE A 309 10.83 -0.41 5.58
C PHE A 309 10.41 0.69 6.56
N ILE A 310 9.45 1.56 6.18
CA ILE A 310 9.27 2.87 6.80
C ILE A 310 7.85 3.09 7.32
N GLU A 311 6.84 3.03 6.44
CA GLU A 311 5.47 3.38 6.77
C GLU A 311 4.66 2.17 7.22
N ASP A 312 4.01 2.26 8.38
CA ASP A 312 3.30 1.15 9.02
C ASP A 312 1.78 1.20 8.91
N TYR A 313 1.22 2.22 8.27
CA TYR A 313 -0.23 2.37 8.13
C TYR A 313 -0.91 1.33 7.24
N ASN A 314 -0.15 0.58 6.43
CA ASN A 314 -0.66 -0.57 5.67
C ASN A 314 -0.82 -1.83 6.53
N ASP A 315 -0.19 -1.88 7.70
CA ASP A 315 -0.41 -2.97 8.66
C ASP A 315 -1.66 -2.69 9.51
N PRO A 316 -2.63 -3.62 9.60
CA PRO A 316 -3.80 -3.44 10.46
C PRO A 316 -3.44 -3.27 11.95
N MET A 317 -2.24 -3.71 12.37
CA MET A 317 -1.73 -3.51 13.73
C MET A 317 -0.84 -2.27 13.89
N GLY A 318 -0.47 -1.57 12.81
CA GLY A 318 0.42 -0.41 12.82
C GLY A 318 1.82 -0.71 13.37
N MET A 319 2.38 -1.86 13.02
CA MET A 319 3.67 -2.34 13.55
C MET A 319 4.67 -2.70 12.46
N LYS A 320 4.18 -3.16 11.31
CA LYS A 320 4.97 -3.68 10.19
C LYS A 320 5.00 -2.70 9.05
N ALA A 321 6.19 -2.42 8.53
CA ALA A 321 6.37 -1.37 7.56
C ALA A 321 6.42 -1.88 6.12
N THR A 322 5.81 -1.11 5.22
CA THR A 322 6.01 -1.23 3.78
C THR A 322 7.38 -0.73 3.36
N TRP A 323 7.89 -1.30 2.27
CA TRP A 323 9.13 -0.85 1.67
C TRP A 323 8.89 0.31 0.72
N GLU A 324 9.75 1.33 0.84
CA GLU A 324 9.73 2.50 -0.04
C GLU A 324 11.13 3.04 -0.32
N ALA A 325 11.25 3.81 -1.41
CA ALA A 325 12.43 4.59 -1.68
C ALA A 325 12.12 5.86 -2.47
N ILE A 326 12.83 6.92 -2.12
CA ILE A 326 12.83 8.22 -2.81
C ILE A 326 14.28 8.63 -2.99
N VAL A 327 14.62 9.12 -4.17
CA VAL A 327 15.92 9.76 -4.45
C VAL A 327 15.68 11.19 -4.86
N ASP A 328 16.36 12.11 -4.21
CA ASP A 328 16.14 13.53 -4.38
C ASP A 328 17.43 14.37 -4.24
N PHE A 329 17.31 15.63 -4.53
CA PHE A 329 18.30 16.62 -4.18
C PHE A 329 17.63 17.93 -3.75
N LYS A 330 18.36 18.75 -3.00
CA LYS A 330 17.87 20.03 -2.48
C LYS A 330 17.42 20.96 -3.61
N ASP A 331 16.18 21.43 -3.53
CA ASP A 331 15.72 22.58 -4.28
C ASP A 331 16.35 23.83 -3.65
N LEU A 332 17.38 24.36 -4.30
CA LEU A 332 18.16 25.48 -3.74
C LEU A 332 17.35 26.77 -3.70
N GLU A 333 16.41 26.97 -4.63
CA GLU A 333 15.53 28.16 -4.63
C GLU A 333 14.49 28.07 -3.52
N ALA A 334 13.83 26.92 -3.35
CA ALA A 334 12.89 26.69 -2.25
C ALA A 334 13.60 26.77 -0.89
N THR A 335 14.76 26.14 -0.77
CA THR A 335 15.57 26.16 0.45
C THR A 335 15.94 27.60 0.84
N LYS A 336 16.43 28.40 -0.10
CA LYS A 336 16.74 29.82 0.15
C LYS A 336 15.52 30.61 0.60
N ARG A 337 14.35 30.36 0.00
CA ARG A 337 13.10 31.00 0.38
C ARG A 337 12.73 30.66 1.82
N SER A 338 12.75 29.39 2.20
CA SER A 338 12.45 28.93 3.54
C SER A 338 13.48 29.41 4.58
N GLU A 339 14.75 29.54 4.22
CA GLU A 339 15.78 30.17 5.07
C GLU A 339 15.50 31.66 5.34
N ILE A 340 15.07 32.41 4.32
CA ILE A 340 14.67 33.80 4.48
C ILE A 340 13.48 33.92 5.43
N ILE A 341 12.47 33.05 5.29
CA ILE A 341 11.29 33.00 6.16
C ILE A 341 11.74 32.69 7.60
N SER A 342 12.52 31.64 7.79
CA SER A 342 13.02 31.18 9.09
C SER A 342 13.89 32.23 9.79
N ALA A 343 14.75 32.92 9.05
CA ALA A 343 15.57 34.01 9.59
C ALA A 343 14.73 35.20 10.11
N ASN A 344 13.52 35.35 9.62
CA ASN A 344 12.57 36.39 10.07
C ASN A 344 11.51 35.84 11.05
N ALA A 345 11.64 34.63 11.56
CA ALA A 345 10.62 33.98 12.39
C ALA A 345 10.17 34.83 13.59
N GLN A 346 11.11 35.46 14.29
CA GLN A 346 10.80 36.36 15.41
C GLN A 346 9.98 37.58 14.97
N TRP A 347 10.30 38.15 13.80
CA TRP A 347 9.52 39.27 13.27
C TRP A 347 8.07 38.89 13.02
N PHE A 348 7.82 37.70 12.43
CA PHE A 348 6.48 37.19 12.18
C PHE A 348 5.73 36.91 13.49
N GLU A 349 6.38 36.32 14.47
CA GLU A 349 5.77 36.06 15.80
C GLU A 349 5.37 37.38 16.49
N ASP A 350 6.28 38.36 16.53
CA ASP A 350 6.07 39.65 17.19
C ASP A 350 4.96 40.49 16.53
N ASN A 351 4.82 40.40 15.19
CA ASN A 351 3.82 41.15 14.42
C ASN A 351 2.51 40.38 14.18
N SER A 352 2.39 39.15 14.68
CA SER A 352 1.15 38.39 14.56
C SER A 352 -0.01 39.07 15.31
N PRO A 353 -1.27 38.86 14.87
CA PRO A 353 -2.46 39.47 15.56
C PRO A 353 -2.78 38.81 16.92
N VAL A 354 -1.96 37.84 17.32
CA VAL A 354 -2.12 37.03 18.54
C VAL A 354 -1.83 37.87 19.79
N ASP A 355 -2.59 37.63 20.88
CA ASP A 355 -2.34 38.27 22.19
C ASP A 355 -0.88 38.05 22.65
N PRO A 356 -0.17 39.07 23.12
CA PRO A 356 1.23 38.95 23.55
C PRO A 356 1.50 37.86 24.59
N ARG A 357 0.51 37.48 25.39
CA ARG A 357 0.65 36.38 26.37
C ARG A 357 0.90 35.01 25.71
N PHE A 358 0.43 34.85 24.51
CA PHE A 358 0.48 33.57 23.74
C PHE A 358 1.62 33.54 22.71
N LYS A 359 2.37 34.66 22.56
CA LYS A 359 3.53 34.70 21.66
C LYS A 359 4.76 34.09 22.31
N LYS A 360 5.56 33.40 21.51
CA LYS A 360 6.89 32.92 21.93
C LYS A 360 7.85 34.09 22.14
N LYS A 361 8.61 34.06 23.21
CA LYS A 361 9.65 35.07 23.50
C LYS A 361 10.86 34.90 22.58
N GLU A 362 11.14 33.68 22.17
CA GLU A 362 12.20 33.29 21.26
C GLU A 362 11.64 32.26 20.26
N CYS A 363 11.52 32.69 19.02
CA CYS A 363 11.00 31.85 17.93
C CYS A 363 12.19 31.38 17.08
N LYS A 364 12.42 30.09 17.05
CA LYS A 364 13.35 29.48 16.12
C LYS A 364 12.55 28.99 14.92
N GLY A 365 12.80 29.59 13.77
CA GLY A 365 12.20 29.09 12.53
C GLY A 365 12.67 27.67 12.27
N VAL A 366 11.76 26.81 11.87
CA VAL A 366 12.06 25.51 11.30
C VAL A 366 12.28 25.72 9.82
N SER A 367 13.40 25.25 9.28
CA SER A 367 13.64 25.32 7.83
C SER A 367 12.92 24.12 7.19
N ALA A 368 11.79 24.37 6.56
CA ALA A 368 11.25 23.42 5.60
C ALA A 368 12.19 23.36 4.39
N LYS A 369 12.60 22.18 3.98
CA LYS A 369 13.51 22.00 2.85
C LYS A 369 12.70 21.55 1.65
N GLY A 370 12.73 22.34 0.58
CA GLY A 370 12.28 21.91 -0.74
C GLY A 370 13.24 20.88 -1.33
N ILE A 371 12.71 19.83 -1.89
CA ILE A 371 13.47 18.81 -2.62
C ILE A 371 12.93 18.59 -4.02
N ILE A 372 13.81 18.22 -4.93
CA ILE A 372 13.51 17.79 -6.29
C ILE A 372 13.71 16.28 -6.36
N VAL A 373 12.63 15.56 -6.50
CA VAL A 373 12.64 14.09 -6.64
C VAL A 373 13.12 13.70 -8.03
N THR A 374 13.94 12.66 -8.09
CA THR A 374 14.45 12.07 -9.33
C THR A 374 13.94 10.66 -9.58
N THR A 375 13.70 9.90 -8.50
CA THR A 375 13.21 8.52 -8.58
C THR A 375 12.29 8.20 -7.41
N LEU A 376 11.17 7.56 -7.69
CA LEU A 376 10.18 7.07 -6.74
C LEU A 376 10.10 5.54 -6.84
N ALA A 377 9.96 4.84 -5.71
CA ALA A 377 9.79 3.39 -5.71
C ALA A 377 9.03 2.90 -4.46
N GLY A 378 8.55 1.65 -4.52
CA GLY A 378 7.78 1.05 -3.44
C GLY A 378 6.51 1.83 -3.13
N ASP A 379 6.21 2.09 -1.87
CA ASP A 379 4.97 2.76 -1.43
C ASP A 379 4.84 4.21 -1.93
N CYS A 380 5.97 4.81 -2.36
CA CYS A 380 5.99 6.13 -2.98
C CYS A 380 5.76 6.11 -4.51
N PHE A 381 5.51 4.96 -5.14
CA PHE A 381 5.35 4.86 -6.59
C PHE A 381 4.18 3.94 -6.98
N PRO A 382 3.31 4.33 -7.92
CA PRO A 382 3.25 5.56 -8.73
C PRO A 382 2.62 6.77 -8.03
N ALA A 383 1.96 6.58 -6.86
CA ALA A 383 1.24 7.63 -6.12
C ALA A 383 2.07 8.11 -4.92
N PRO A 384 2.97 9.09 -5.08
CA PRO A 384 3.84 9.56 -4.01
C PRO A 384 3.13 10.51 -3.05
N PRO A 385 3.68 10.69 -1.83
CA PRO A 385 3.37 11.83 -0.99
C PRO A 385 3.91 13.13 -1.62
N ILE A 386 3.38 14.26 -1.21
CA ILE A 386 3.89 15.59 -1.60
C ILE A 386 4.85 16.18 -0.56
N GLY A 387 4.95 15.55 0.60
CA GLY A 387 5.88 15.92 1.67
C GLY A 387 6.24 14.70 2.50
N ILE A 388 7.37 14.75 3.18
CA ILE A 388 7.90 13.67 4.02
C ILE A 388 8.37 14.26 5.35
N ASN A 389 8.07 13.58 6.45
CA ASN A 389 8.58 13.92 7.77
C ASN A 389 9.09 12.66 8.48
N LEU A 390 10.38 12.40 8.37
CA LEU A 390 11.02 11.18 8.87
C LEU A 390 12.17 11.48 9.84
N PRO A 391 12.55 10.52 10.69
CA PRO A 391 12.04 9.16 10.87
C PRO A 391 10.73 9.12 11.65
N ASN A 392 10.03 7.97 11.64
CA ASN A 392 8.79 7.77 12.38
C ASN A 392 8.98 7.48 13.87
N ALA A 393 10.19 7.12 14.32
CA ALA A 393 10.50 6.85 15.71
C ALA A 393 10.46 8.13 16.57
N ASP A 394 9.45 8.28 17.43
CA ASP A 394 9.22 9.47 18.27
C ASP A 394 10.41 9.86 19.15
N TRP A 395 11.12 8.88 19.71
CA TRP A 395 12.28 9.15 20.54
C TRP A 395 13.46 9.73 19.74
N ILE A 396 13.62 9.30 18.46
CA ILE A 396 14.64 9.87 17.57
C ILE A 396 14.25 11.31 17.19
N ARG A 397 12.99 11.54 16.84
CA ARG A 397 12.48 12.90 16.59
C ARG A 397 12.73 13.84 17.76
N LYS A 398 12.45 13.37 18.95
CA LYS A 398 12.62 14.15 20.19
C LYS A 398 14.09 14.47 20.49
N ASP A 399 14.98 13.48 20.38
CA ASP A 399 16.36 13.63 20.84
C ASP A 399 17.33 14.12 19.77
N TYR A 400 17.04 13.83 18.50
CA TYR A 400 17.91 14.14 17.33
C TYR A 400 17.23 14.99 16.27
N GLY A 401 15.91 15.13 16.27
CA GLY A 401 15.13 15.87 15.30
C GLY A 401 14.58 15.01 14.17
N SER A 402 14.02 15.67 13.17
CA SER A 402 13.47 15.04 11.94
C SER A 402 13.86 15.86 10.71
N LYS A 403 13.81 15.22 9.54
CA LYS A 403 13.81 15.91 8.24
C LYS A 403 12.38 16.04 7.77
N SER A 404 11.87 17.28 7.72
CA SER A 404 10.60 17.63 7.07
C SER A 404 10.93 18.27 5.72
N VAL A 405 10.41 17.72 4.65
CA VAL A 405 10.71 18.17 3.28
C VAL A 405 9.44 18.19 2.42
N THR A 406 9.36 19.16 1.52
CA THR A 406 8.30 19.30 0.51
C THR A 406 8.85 18.95 -0.86
N ILE A 407 8.13 18.13 -1.63
CA ILE A 407 8.55 17.67 -2.95
C ILE A 407 8.06 18.66 -4.01
N THR A 408 8.87 19.65 -4.31
CA THR A 408 8.49 20.83 -5.09
C THR A 408 8.14 20.51 -6.55
N ASN A 409 8.90 19.65 -7.20
CA ASN A 409 8.66 19.31 -8.59
C ASN A 409 7.44 18.42 -8.83
N LEU A 410 6.99 17.66 -7.83
CA LEU A 410 5.71 16.92 -7.92
C LEU A 410 4.52 17.85 -7.74
N MET A 411 4.59 18.81 -6.82
CA MET A 411 3.55 19.85 -6.68
C MET A 411 3.38 20.63 -7.99
N ASP A 412 4.50 21.12 -8.56
CA ASP A 412 4.51 21.81 -9.86
C ASP A 412 3.91 20.95 -10.99
N ALA A 413 4.19 19.64 -10.99
CA ALA A 413 3.65 18.72 -11.98
C ALA A 413 2.13 18.50 -11.82
N TYR A 414 1.61 18.41 -10.59
CA TYR A 414 0.17 18.36 -10.33
C TYR A 414 -0.54 19.61 -10.87
N ASP A 415 -0.01 20.80 -10.60
CA ASP A 415 -0.58 22.07 -11.03
C ASP A 415 -0.59 22.19 -12.56
N LYS A 416 0.53 21.86 -13.19
CA LYS A 416 0.67 21.93 -14.64
C LYS A 416 -0.23 20.91 -15.35
N ALA A 417 -0.33 19.68 -14.86
CA ALA A 417 -1.24 18.67 -15.39
C ALA A 417 -2.71 19.10 -15.24
N ALA A 418 -3.08 19.71 -14.12
CA ALA A 418 -4.44 20.25 -13.95
C ALA A 418 -4.76 21.38 -14.94
N ASN A 419 -3.77 22.19 -15.29
CA ASN A 419 -3.92 23.30 -16.24
C ASN A 419 -3.94 22.85 -17.72
N GLU A 420 -3.41 21.67 -18.04
CA GLU A 420 -3.50 21.07 -19.39
C GLU A 420 -4.92 20.62 -19.73
N SER A 421 -5.75 20.30 -18.76
CA SER A 421 -7.11 19.86 -19.00
C SER A 421 -8.02 21.05 -19.37
N PRO A 422 -8.78 20.96 -20.48
CA PRO A 422 -9.78 21.97 -20.83
C PRO A 422 -10.95 21.99 -19.83
N LYS A 423 -11.12 20.92 -19.04
CA LYS A 423 -12.09 20.76 -17.98
C LYS A 423 -11.35 20.83 -16.65
N SER A 424 -11.32 21.99 -16.00
CA SER A 424 -10.64 22.15 -14.71
C SER A 424 -11.63 22.52 -13.61
N VAL A 425 -11.31 22.13 -12.38
CA VAL A 425 -12.06 22.56 -11.19
C VAL A 425 -12.07 24.08 -11.09
N LEU A 426 -10.93 24.72 -11.40
CA LEU A 426 -10.84 26.18 -11.46
C LEU A 426 -11.87 26.79 -12.43
N ALA A 427 -11.94 26.30 -13.66
CA ALA A 427 -12.87 26.83 -14.67
C ALA A 427 -14.34 26.60 -14.30
N GLU A 428 -14.67 25.49 -13.63
CA GLU A 428 -16.04 25.17 -13.23
C GLU A 428 -16.48 25.96 -12.00
N PHE A 429 -15.62 26.19 -11.02
CA PHE A 429 -16.00 26.76 -9.73
C PHE A 429 -15.60 28.23 -9.54
N ALA A 430 -14.82 28.82 -10.46
CA ALA A 430 -14.55 30.26 -10.48
C ALA A 430 -15.75 31.04 -11.04
N TYR A 431 -16.01 32.23 -10.45
CA TYR A 431 -17.15 33.03 -10.88
C TYR A 431 -16.87 33.83 -12.17
N SER A 432 -15.65 34.30 -12.38
CA SER A 432 -15.30 35.17 -13.50
C SER A 432 -14.01 34.74 -14.20
N GLN A 433 -13.81 35.27 -15.42
CA GLN A 433 -12.58 35.04 -16.18
C GLN A 433 -11.40 35.72 -15.51
N GLU A 434 -11.61 36.89 -14.87
CA GLU A 434 -10.59 37.61 -14.12
C GLU A 434 -10.05 36.78 -12.94
N GLU A 435 -10.95 36.06 -12.26
CA GLU A 435 -10.59 35.13 -11.17
C GLU A 435 -9.74 33.96 -11.72
N ILE A 436 -10.16 33.39 -12.86
CA ILE A 436 -9.40 32.31 -13.51
C ILE A 436 -8.00 32.79 -13.90
N ASP A 437 -7.89 33.96 -14.52
CA ASP A 437 -6.63 34.52 -14.99
C ASP A 437 -5.70 34.87 -13.82
N LEU A 438 -6.24 35.40 -12.72
CA LEU A 438 -5.52 35.65 -11.47
C LEU A 438 -4.91 34.36 -10.91
N CYS A 439 -5.76 33.33 -10.75
CA CYS A 439 -5.32 32.02 -10.21
C CYS A 439 -4.29 31.37 -11.15
N LYS A 440 -4.53 31.28 -12.45
CA LYS A 440 -3.56 30.74 -13.41
C LYS A 440 -2.20 31.43 -13.36
N LYS A 441 -2.19 32.72 -13.06
CA LYS A 441 -0.96 33.50 -13.04
C LYS A 441 -0.18 33.37 -11.75
N TYR A 442 -0.85 33.25 -10.61
CA TYR A 442 -0.22 33.42 -9.31
C TYR A 442 -0.42 32.28 -8.31
N SER A 443 -1.38 31.34 -8.53
CA SER A 443 -1.66 30.31 -7.52
C SER A 443 -0.45 29.48 -7.18
N SER A 444 0.36 29.04 -8.15
CA SER A 444 1.53 28.21 -7.89
C SER A 444 2.54 28.89 -6.93
N ILE A 445 2.93 30.13 -7.18
CA ILE A 445 3.87 30.84 -6.29
C ILE A 445 3.25 31.19 -4.95
N ALA A 446 1.97 31.48 -4.90
CA ALA A 446 1.27 31.87 -3.69
C ALA A 446 0.97 30.65 -2.78
N ASP A 447 0.66 29.50 -3.36
CA ASP A 447 0.44 28.24 -2.65
C ASP A 447 1.74 27.70 -2.04
N VAL A 448 2.84 27.75 -2.81
CA VAL A 448 4.17 27.40 -2.31
C VAL A 448 4.56 28.29 -1.12
N LEU A 449 4.32 29.61 -1.20
CA LEU A 449 4.57 30.49 -0.07
C LEU A 449 3.68 30.17 1.13
N HIS A 450 2.40 29.89 0.89
CA HIS A 450 1.48 29.54 1.96
C HIS A 450 1.93 28.28 2.68
N THR A 451 2.32 27.24 1.94
CA THR A 451 2.90 26.00 2.48
C THR A 451 4.17 26.27 3.29
N ASP A 452 5.11 27.06 2.74
CA ASP A 452 6.33 27.41 3.48
C ASP A 452 6.05 28.16 4.81
N LEU A 453 5.08 29.08 4.82
CA LEU A 453 4.67 29.80 6.03
C LEU A 453 3.95 28.91 7.03
N HIS A 454 3.09 28.01 6.55
CA HIS A 454 2.40 26.99 7.33
C HIS A 454 3.41 26.11 8.08
N GLU A 455 4.35 25.51 7.35
CA GLU A 455 5.33 24.56 7.88
C GLU A 455 6.42 25.25 8.72
N CYS A 456 7.05 26.31 8.17
CA CYS A 456 8.21 26.93 8.82
C CYS A 456 7.82 27.74 10.07
N LEU A 457 6.68 28.35 10.07
CA LEU A 457 6.25 29.31 11.10
C LEU A 457 4.92 28.94 11.72
N GLY A 458 3.93 28.51 10.95
CA GLY A 458 2.59 28.17 11.41
C GLY A 458 2.64 27.22 12.61
N HIS A 459 3.15 26.01 12.41
CA HIS A 459 3.32 25.03 13.50
C HIS A 459 4.30 25.50 14.59
N GLY A 460 5.29 26.29 14.20
CA GLY A 460 6.32 26.81 15.10
C GLY A 460 5.90 27.99 15.98
N SER A 461 4.79 28.69 15.68
CA SER A 461 4.34 29.90 16.36
C SER A 461 3.55 29.66 17.63
N GLY A 462 3.40 30.70 18.45
CA GLY A 462 2.59 30.69 19.66
C GLY A 462 3.10 29.75 20.76
N GLN A 463 2.55 29.88 21.96
CA GLN A 463 2.88 29.03 23.12
C GLN A 463 1.67 28.73 23.96
N LEU A 464 1.71 27.60 24.66
CA LEU A 464 0.72 27.30 25.73
C LEU A 464 1.01 28.15 26.98
N LEU A 465 -0.05 28.47 27.75
CA LEU A 465 0.17 28.97 29.07
C LEU A 465 0.81 27.89 29.97
N PRO A 466 1.60 28.30 30.99
CA PRO A 466 2.19 27.35 31.94
C PRO A 466 1.17 26.46 32.68
N THR A 467 -0.07 26.88 32.72
CA THR A 467 -1.19 26.17 33.36
C THR A 467 -1.90 25.19 32.45
N THR A 468 -1.65 25.25 31.15
CA THR A 468 -2.34 24.44 30.16
C THR A 468 -1.62 23.09 29.97
N GLN A 469 -2.36 22.00 30.10
CA GLN A 469 -1.84 20.67 29.88
C GLN A 469 -1.80 20.36 28.36
N PRO A 470 -0.73 19.78 27.85
CA PRO A 470 -0.72 19.22 26.49
C PRO A 470 -1.90 18.25 26.29
N GLY A 471 -2.52 18.30 25.10
CA GLY A 471 -3.67 17.43 24.80
C GLY A 471 -5.01 17.89 25.38
N SER A 472 -5.11 19.09 25.97
CA SER A 472 -6.37 19.62 26.53
C SER A 472 -7.51 19.70 25.51
N LEU A 473 -7.22 19.86 24.23
CA LEU A 473 -8.21 19.97 23.16
C LEU A 473 -8.66 18.60 22.61
N LYS A 474 -8.05 17.51 23.05
CA LYS A 474 -8.41 16.13 22.72
C LYS A 474 -8.61 15.92 21.20
N GLU A 475 -9.75 15.36 20.80
CA GLU A 475 -10.14 15.04 19.42
C GLU A 475 -10.22 16.26 18.48
N TYR A 476 -10.31 17.46 19.01
CA TYR A 476 -10.35 18.70 18.22
C TYR A 476 -8.97 19.30 17.96
N SER A 477 -7.92 18.72 18.55
CA SER A 477 -6.56 19.27 18.54
C SER A 477 -5.99 19.39 17.13
N SER A 478 -6.13 18.35 16.32
CA SER A 478 -5.55 18.31 14.97
C SER A 478 -6.18 19.35 14.04
N ALA A 479 -7.51 19.38 13.94
CA ALA A 479 -8.20 20.36 13.10
C ALA A 479 -7.90 21.81 13.49
N LEU A 480 -7.78 22.10 14.79
CA LEU A 480 -7.45 23.44 15.28
C LEU A 480 -5.98 23.79 15.07
N GLU A 481 -5.07 22.82 15.13
CA GLU A 481 -3.65 23.06 14.85
C GLU A 481 -3.41 23.36 13.37
N GLU A 482 -4.02 22.59 12.47
CA GLU A 482 -3.96 22.85 11.04
C GLU A 482 -4.59 24.21 10.69
N ALA A 483 -5.76 24.53 11.26
CA ALA A 483 -6.38 25.83 11.07
C ALA A 483 -5.51 26.99 11.57
N ARG A 484 -4.77 26.79 12.65
CA ARG A 484 -3.85 27.79 13.19
C ARG A 484 -2.66 28.00 12.26
N ALA A 485 -2.09 26.93 11.73
CA ALA A 485 -0.96 26.99 10.83
C ALA A 485 -1.35 27.62 9.47
N ASP A 486 -2.50 27.21 8.90
CA ASP A 486 -3.04 27.79 7.67
C ASP A 486 -3.38 29.28 7.83
N LEU A 487 -4.03 29.67 8.92
CA LEU A 487 -4.33 31.08 9.20
C LEU A 487 -3.06 31.93 9.35
N PHE A 488 -2.00 31.38 9.93
CA PHE A 488 -0.72 32.06 10.01
C PHE A 488 -0.18 32.32 8.60
N GLY A 489 -0.16 31.31 7.76
CA GLY A 489 0.21 31.38 6.36
C GLY A 489 -0.63 32.40 5.58
N LEU A 490 -1.97 32.29 5.64
CA LEU A 490 -2.91 33.19 4.97
C LEU A 490 -2.74 34.64 5.42
N TYR A 491 -2.63 34.89 6.73
CA TYR A 491 -2.46 36.27 7.26
C TYR A 491 -1.20 36.94 6.71
N TYR A 492 -0.10 36.19 6.62
CA TYR A 492 1.19 36.72 6.17
C TYR A 492 1.40 36.68 4.66
N CYS A 493 0.74 35.82 3.90
CA CYS A 493 0.77 35.90 2.43
C CYS A 493 0.36 37.27 1.90
N ALA A 494 -0.53 37.98 2.59
CA ALA A 494 -0.98 39.33 2.25
C ALA A 494 -0.15 40.45 2.92
N ASP A 495 0.96 40.14 3.57
CA ASP A 495 1.80 41.15 4.20
C ASP A 495 2.83 41.71 3.21
N PRO A 496 2.99 43.07 3.11
CA PRO A 496 4.02 43.68 2.28
C PRO A 496 5.44 43.17 2.55
N LYS A 497 5.69 42.62 3.72
CA LYS A 497 6.96 42.00 4.09
C LYS A 497 7.36 40.89 3.11
N MET A 498 6.42 40.19 2.50
CA MET A 498 6.72 39.13 1.50
C MET A 498 7.40 39.71 0.26
N VAL A 499 6.98 40.90 -0.18
CA VAL A 499 7.60 41.60 -1.31
C VAL A 499 8.93 42.25 -0.87
N GLU A 500 9.00 42.81 0.33
CA GLU A 500 10.24 43.38 0.92
C GLU A 500 11.35 42.32 1.00
N LEU A 501 11.01 41.10 1.40
CA LEU A 501 11.92 39.96 1.50
C LEU A 501 12.26 39.33 0.12
N GLY A 502 11.62 39.79 -0.96
CA GLY A 502 11.83 39.28 -2.32
C GLY A 502 11.24 37.89 -2.57
N ILE A 503 10.33 37.47 -1.71
CA ILE A 503 9.66 36.14 -1.80
C ILE A 503 8.53 36.21 -2.83
N LEU A 504 7.71 37.27 -2.79
CA LEU A 504 6.66 37.48 -3.79
C LEU A 504 7.06 38.61 -4.76
N PRO A 505 6.70 38.45 -6.05
CA PRO A 505 7.01 39.50 -7.04
C PRO A 505 6.16 40.77 -6.86
N ASN A 506 4.96 40.68 -6.32
CA ASN A 506 4.05 41.78 -6.07
C ASN A 506 2.89 41.39 -5.15
N MET A 507 2.10 42.37 -4.71
CA MET A 507 0.97 42.16 -3.78
C MET A 507 -0.30 41.62 -4.43
N GLU A 508 -0.36 41.34 -5.73
CA GLU A 508 -1.51 40.68 -6.32
C GLU A 508 -1.51 39.16 -6.06
N CYS A 509 -0.34 38.58 -5.77
CA CYS A 509 -0.18 37.13 -5.60
C CYS A 509 -1.08 36.54 -4.50
N TYR A 510 -1.18 37.21 -3.33
CA TYR A 510 -1.98 36.67 -2.21
C TYR A 510 -3.47 36.56 -2.53
N LYS A 511 -3.98 37.36 -3.47
CA LYS A 511 -5.38 37.29 -3.87
C LYS A 511 -5.72 35.95 -4.52
N ALA A 512 -4.77 35.38 -5.29
CA ALA A 512 -4.94 34.04 -5.85
C ALA A 512 -5.06 32.99 -4.73
N GLN A 513 -4.17 33.03 -3.73
CA GLN A 513 -4.22 32.12 -2.58
C GLN A 513 -5.54 32.22 -1.82
N TYR A 514 -5.99 33.42 -1.52
CA TYR A 514 -7.24 33.64 -0.83
C TYR A 514 -8.43 33.10 -1.62
N THR A 515 -8.43 33.34 -2.94
CA THR A 515 -9.48 32.88 -3.83
C THR A 515 -9.53 31.35 -3.89
N ASP A 516 -8.39 30.70 -4.05
CA ASP A 516 -8.28 29.24 -4.09
C ASP A 516 -8.64 28.59 -2.75
N PHE A 517 -8.17 29.16 -1.63
CA PHE A 517 -8.44 28.66 -0.28
C PHE A 517 -9.94 28.75 0.06
N ILE A 518 -10.57 29.90 -0.15
CA ILE A 518 -12.01 30.10 0.14
C ILE A 518 -12.87 29.24 -0.78
N ARG A 519 -12.56 29.15 -2.08
CA ARG A 519 -13.29 28.29 -3.01
C ARG A 519 -13.16 26.80 -2.62
N ASN A 520 -11.97 26.38 -2.19
CA ASN A 520 -11.74 25.00 -1.75
C ASN A 520 -12.51 24.72 -0.46
N GLY A 521 -12.36 25.55 0.57
CA GLY A 521 -12.97 25.34 1.87
C GLY A 521 -14.49 25.41 1.88
N LEU A 522 -15.10 26.26 1.02
CA LEU A 522 -16.54 26.37 0.92
C LEU A 522 -17.18 25.38 -0.07
N MET A 523 -16.44 24.93 -1.09
CA MET A 523 -17.05 24.20 -2.21
C MET A 523 -16.23 23.01 -2.69
N SER A 524 -15.10 23.24 -3.36
CA SER A 524 -14.52 22.23 -4.23
C SER A 524 -14.04 20.97 -3.49
N GLN A 525 -13.61 21.06 -2.24
CA GLN A 525 -13.23 19.90 -1.42
C GLN A 525 -14.42 18.96 -1.15
N LEU A 526 -15.67 19.44 -1.18
CA LEU A 526 -16.87 18.64 -0.92
C LEU A 526 -17.01 17.50 -1.95
N ALA A 527 -16.44 17.65 -3.14
CA ALA A 527 -16.43 16.59 -4.16
C ALA A 527 -15.78 15.29 -3.70
N ARG A 528 -14.83 15.36 -2.73
CA ARG A 528 -14.09 14.22 -2.19
C ARG A 528 -14.85 13.47 -1.08
N ILE A 529 -15.97 14.02 -0.60
CA ILE A 529 -16.71 13.46 0.50
C ILE A 529 -17.90 12.66 -0.03
N GLU A 530 -18.16 11.52 0.56
CA GLU A 530 -19.35 10.73 0.26
C GLU A 530 -20.61 11.53 0.62
N LEU A 531 -21.59 11.50 -0.28
CA LEU A 531 -22.79 12.31 -0.12
C LEU A 531 -23.52 12.00 1.21
N GLY A 532 -23.72 13.04 2.00
CA GLY A 532 -24.40 12.94 3.32
C GLY A 532 -23.49 12.57 4.49
N LYS A 533 -22.20 12.36 4.25
CA LYS A 533 -21.21 12.17 5.32
C LYS A 533 -20.64 13.52 5.77
N ASN A 534 -20.09 13.54 6.97
CA ASN A 534 -19.39 14.68 7.55
C ASN A 534 -17.93 14.74 7.09
N ILE A 535 -17.30 15.91 7.25
CA ILE A 535 -15.86 16.07 7.07
C ILE A 535 -15.14 15.46 8.28
N THR A 536 -14.20 14.56 8.04
CA THR A 536 -13.44 13.85 9.09
C THR A 536 -11.93 14.10 9.03
N GLU A 537 -11.41 14.45 7.87
CA GLU A 537 -9.97 14.69 7.66
C GLU A 537 -9.57 16.10 8.14
N ALA A 538 -8.46 16.21 8.88
CA ALA A 538 -8.08 17.43 9.59
C ALA A 538 -7.85 18.64 8.69
N HIS A 539 -7.17 18.49 7.54
CA HIS A 539 -6.94 19.58 6.59
C HIS A 539 -8.21 20.00 5.83
N MET A 540 -9.19 19.11 5.66
CA MET A 540 -10.48 19.49 5.12
C MET A 540 -11.33 20.21 6.16
N GLN A 541 -11.19 19.80 7.43
CA GLN A 541 -11.85 20.45 8.57
C GLN A 541 -11.33 21.88 8.79
N ASP A 542 -10.02 22.08 8.70
CA ASP A 542 -9.42 23.40 8.87
C ASP A 542 -9.91 24.39 7.79
N ARG A 543 -9.85 23.98 6.51
CA ARG A 543 -10.30 24.80 5.37
C ARG A 543 -11.78 25.14 5.48
N ALA A 544 -12.61 24.19 5.89
CA ALA A 544 -14.02 24.42 6.13
C ALA A 544 -14.24 25.40 7.28
N LEU A 545 -13.54 25.20 8.42
CA LEU A 545 -13.62 26.05 9.60
C LEU A 545 -13.29 27.50 9.24
N ILE A 546 -12.13 27.72 8.64
CA ILE A 546 -11.65 29.05 8.27
C ILE A 546 -12.61 29.73 7.29
N SER A 547 -12.98 29.02 6.24
CA SER A 547 -13.79 29.60 5.16
C SER A 547 -15.22 29.89 5.59
N TRP A 548 -15.90 28.97 6.30
CA TRP A 548 -17.26 29.19 6.79
C TRP A 548 -17.33 30.24 7.90
N TRP A 549 -16.35 30.24 8.81
CA TRP A 549 -16.27 31.27 9.86
C TRP A 549 -16.10 32.68 9.24
N CYS A 550 -15.17 32.82 8.28
CA CYS A 550 -14.94 34.10 7.60
C CYS A 550 -16.16 34.53 6.76
N TYR A 551 -16.83 33.59 6.09
CA TYR A 551 -18.06 33.86 5.38
C TYR A 551 -19.13 34.42 6.33
N GLU A 552 -19.40 33.74 7.44
CA GLU A 552 -20.42 34.17 8.41
C GLU A 552 -20.07 35.53 9.04
N LYS A 553 -18.84 35.71 9.53
CA LYS A 553 -18.41 36.95 10.18
C LYS A 553 -18.34 38.12 9.21
N GLY A 554 -18.03 37.85 7.96
CA GLY A 554 -17.93 38.85 6.88
C GLY A 554 -19.27 39.25 6.24
N LEU A 555 -20.39 38.58 6.55
CA LEU A 555 -21.70 38.84 5.93
C LEU A 555 -22.14 40.30 6.02
N LYS A 556 -21.97 40.94 7.17
CA LYS A 556 -22.37 42.33 7.41
C LYS A 556 -21.69 43.31 6.47
N ASP A 557 -20.44 43.05 6.16
CA ASP A 557 -19.58 43.91 5.30
C ASP A 557 -19.49 43.35 3.87
N ASN A 558 -20.23 42.28 3.54
CA ASN A 558 -20.22 41.62 2.27
C ASN A 558 -18.81 41.24 1.78
N VAL A 559 -17.98 40.71 2.70
CA VAL A 559 -16.57 40.35 2.40
C VAL A 559 -16.50 39.18 1.41
N ILE A 560 -17.29 38.14 1.67
CA ILE A 560 -17.48 36.99 0.76
C ILE A 560 -18.97 36.95 0.42
N GLU A 561 -19.28 36.88 -0.87
CA GLU A 561 -20.66 36.86 -1.37
C GLU A 561 -20.99 35.51 -2.01
N ARG A 562 -22.09 34.89 -1.56
CA ARG A 562 -22.64 33.71 -2.25
C ARG A 562 -23.49 34.18 -3.44
N LYS A 563 -23.06 33.86 -4.65
CA LYS A 563 -23.73 34.21 -5.90
C LYS A 563 -24.28 32.99 -6.60
N VAL A 564 -25.36 33.17 -7.35
CA VAL A 564 -25.92 32.15 -8.24
C VAL A 564 -25.90 32.66 -9.69
N ARG A 565 -25.32 31.89 -10.58
CA ARG A 565 -25.32 32.13 -12.01
C ARG A 565 -25.63 30.83 -12.75
N ASP A 566 -26.62 30.87 -13.63
CA ASP A 566 -27.08 29.71 -14.41
C ASP A 566 -27.42 28.48 -13.54
N GLY A 567 -28.02 28.73 -12.36
CA GLY A 567 -28.37 27.68 -11.42
C GLY A 567 -27.20 27.08 -10.62
N LYS A 568 -25.98 27.62 -10.75
CA LYS A 568 -24.76 27.18 -10.08
C LYS A 568 -24.35 28.18 -9.00
N THR A 569 -24.00 27.70 -7.83
CA THR A 569 -23.49 28.47 -6.68
C THR A 569 -22.01 28.79 -6.85
N TYR A 570 -21.63 30.00 -6.45
CA TYR A 570 -20.25 30.49 -6.38
C TYR A 570 -20.05 31.31 -5.12
N PHE A 571 -18.80 31.39 -4.63
CA PHE A 571 -18.40 32.30 -3.56
C PHE A 571 -17.34 33.25 -4.10
N VAL A 572 -17.61 34.56 -3.98
CA VAL A 572 -16.78 35.63 -4.55
C VAL A 572 -16.25 36.50 -3.44
N ILE A 573 -14.95 36.75 -3.40
CA ILE A 573 -14.33 37.67 -2.45
C ILE A 573 -14.47 39.10 -2.98
N ASN A 574 -15.21 39.94 -2.27
CA ASN A 574 -15.41 41.34 -2.62
C ASN A 574 -14.38 42.29 -1.96
N ASP A 575 -13.82 41.89 -0.79
CA ASP A 575 -12.88 42.71 -0.01
C ASP A 575 -11.77 41.80 0.59
N TYR A 576 -10.64 41.76 -0.07
CA TYR A 576 -9.48 40.96 0.34
C TYR A 576 -8.80 41.50 1.61
N GLU A 577 -8.79 42.81 1.83
CA GLU A 577 -8.19 43.42 3.01
C GLU A 577 -9.00 43.11 4.26
N LYS A 578 -10.35 43.21 4.18
CA LYS A 578 -11.21 42.78 5.28
C LYS A 578 -11.12 41.29 5.54
N LEU A 579 -10.97 40.47 4.48
CA LEU A 579 -10.77 39.01 4.64
C LEU A 579 -9.49 38.75 5.41
N ARG A 580 -8.37 39.43 5.09
CA ARG A 580 -7.14 39.37 5.89
C ARG A 580 -7.38 39.68 7.36
N GLY A 581 -8.19 40.71 7.65
CA GLY A 581 -8.58 41.06 9.02
C GLY A 581 -9.30 39.91 9.72
N LEU A 582 -10.26 39.24 9.02
CA LEU A 582 -10.99 38.11 9.56
C LEU A 582 -10.06 36.89 9.81
N PHE A 583 -9.08 36.62 8.93
CA PHE A 583 -8.07 35.61 9.20
C PHE A 583 -7.25 35.92 10.45
N GLY A 584 -6.89 37.18 10.66
CA GLY A 584 -6.18 37.64 11.87
C GLY A 584 -7.03 37.45 13.15
N ASP A 585 -8.31 37.81 13.09
CA ASP A 585 -9.22 37.66 14.25
C ASP A 585 -9.41 36.16 14.60
N LEU A 586 -9.58 35.29 13.60
CA LEU A 586 -9.71 33.86 13.84
C LEU A 586 -8.40 33.22 14.31
N LEU A 587 -7.24 33.63 13.76
CA LEU A 587 -5.93 33.22 14.25
C LEU A 587 -5.72 33.54 15.73
N ALA A 588 -6.08 34.77 16.13
CA ALA A 588 -6.01 35.20 17.53
C ALA A 588 -6.90 34.34 18.44
N GLU A 589 -8.11 34.02 17.99
CA GLU A 589 -9.04 33.20 18.76
C GLU A 589 -8.58 31.73 18.85
N ILE A 590 -8.17 31.09 17.75
CA ILE A 590 -7.69 29.71 17.78
C ILE A 590 -6.40 29.60 18.63
N GLN A 591 -5.52 30.59 18.54
CA GLN A 591 -4.32 30.61 19.39
C GLN A 591 -4.71 30.76 20.88
N ARG A 592 -5.70 31.58 21.23
CA ARG A 592 -6.23 31.66 22.58
C ARG A 592 -6.75 30.32 23.05
N VAL A 593 -7.63 29.72 22.28
CA VAL A 593 -8.23 28.39 22.57
C VAL A 593 -7.15 27.35 22.84
N LYS A 594 -6.14 27.28 21.99
CA LYS A 594 -5.01 26.36 22.17
C LYS A 594 -4.17 26.70 23.40
N SER A 595 -3.83 28.01 23.59
CA SER A 595 -2.95 28.46 24.66
C SER A 595 -3.56 28.28 26.03
N GLU A 596 -4.86 28.46 26.16
CA GLU A 596 -5.63 28.33 27.42
C GLU A 596 -6.15 26.88 27.63
N GLY A 597 -6.14 26.06 26.58
CA GLY A 597 -6.71 24.71 26.62
C GLY A 597 -8.23 24.71 26.69
N ASP A 598 -8.88 25.71 26.06
CA ASP A 598 -10.33 25.93 26.09
C ASP A 598 -11.05 24.90 25.19
N TYR A 599 -11.27 23.71 25.75
CA TYR A 599 -11.91 22.60 25.07
C TYR A 599 -13.32 22.94 24.56
N GLU A 600 -14.12 23.66 25.33
CA GLU A 600 -15.52 23.95 24.98
C GLU A 600 -15.60 24.88 23.76
N GLU A 601 -14.75 25.89 23.69
CA GLU A 601 -14.70 26.79 22.54
C GLU A 601 -14.07 26.10 21.33
N GLY A 602 -13.01 25.27 21.52
CA GLY A 602 -12.43 24.46 20.46
C GLY A 602 -13.48 23.53 19.85
N LYS A 603 -14.21 22.82 20.67
CA LYS A 603 -15.35 21.97 20.25
C LYS A 603 -16.39 22.79 19.49
N ARG A 604 -16.80 23.94 19.99
CA ARG A 604 -17.80 24.80 19.35
C ARG A 604 -17.36 25.23 17.96
N LEU A 605 -16.11 25.65 17.81
CA LEU A 605 -15.55 26.06 16.51
C LEU A 605 -15.58 24.92 15.50
N VAL A 606 -15.03 23.76 15.86
CA VAL A 606 -14.94 22.61 14.97
C VAL A 606 -16.33 22.06 14.62
N GLU A 607 -17.19 21.80 15.61
CA GLU A 607 -18.54 21.25 15.35
C GLU A 607 -19.45 22.21 14.58
N THR A 608 -19.25 23.53 14.71
CA THR A 608 -20.07 24.53 14.02
C THR A 608 -19.62 24.70 12.56
N TYR A 609 -18.30 24.78 12.31
CA TYR A 609 -17.79 25.23 11.02
C TYR A 609 -17.02 24.17 10.24
N ALA A 610 -16.43 23.17 10.91
CA ALA A 610 -15.51 22.22 10.30
C ALA A 610 -16.15 20.90 9.85
N VAL A 611 -17.19 20.45 10.54
CA VAL A 611 -17.69 19.07 10.41
C VAL A 611 -18.92 18.98 9.53
N LYS A 612 -19.88 19.87 9.73
CA LYS A 612 -21.19 19.79 9.07
C LYS A 612 -21.16 20.40 7.68
N ILE A 613 -21.85 19.76 6.75
CA ILE A 613 -21.95 20.18 5.36
C ILE A 613 -23.37 20.57 5.02
N ASP A 614 -23.56 21.68 4.29
CA ASP A 614 -24.82 22.01 3.62
C ASP A 614 -25.09 20.95 2.55
N LEU A 615 -26.09 20.09 2.77
CA LEU A 615 -26.38 18.93 1.94
C LEU A 615 -26.76 19.32 0.49
N ASP A 616 -27.44 20.46 0.32
CA ASP A 616 -27.86 20.89 -1.02
C ASP A 616 -26.66 21.44 -1.82
N LEU A 617 -25.77 22.17 -1.16
CA LEU A 617 -24.49 22.58 -1.74
C LEU A 617 -23.60 21.37 -2.06
N HIS A 618 -23.54 20.37 -1.17
CA HIS A 618 -22.80 19.14 -1.39
C HIS A 618 -23.28 18.39 -2.64
N LYS A 619 -24.61 18.22 -2.78
CA LYS A 619 -25.19 17.60 -3.98
C LYS A 619 -24.84 18.38 -5.25
N GLU A 620 -24.93 19.71 -5.20
CA GLU A 620 -24.60 20.57 -6.34
C GLU A 620 -23.13 20.41 -6.72
N VAL A 621 -22.20 20.56 -5.75
CA VAL A 621 -20.77 20.47 -5.99
C VAL A 621 -20.40 19.11 -6.55
N LYS A 622 -20.92 18.03 -5.96
CA LYS A 622 -20.64 16.67 -6.42
C LYS A 622 -21.13 16.44 -7.84
N ALA A 623 -22.34 16.84 -8.15
CA ALA A 623 -22.89 16.73 -9.51
C ALA A 623 -22.07 17.54 -10.53
N ARG A 624 -21.63 18.74 -10.19
CA ARG A 624 -20.78 19.59 -11.05
C ARG A 624 -19.41 18.98 -11.27
N TYR A 625 -18.79 18.45 -10.21
CA TYR A 625 -17.50 17.80 -10.27
C TYR A 625 -17.56 16.53 -11.11
N ASP A 626 -18.57 15.68 -10.88
CA ASP A 626 -18.79 14.44 -11.63
C ASP A 626 -19.00 14.72 -13.14
N ALA A 627 -19.69 15.81 -13.47
CA ALA A 627 -19.91 16.25 -14.86
C ALA A 627 -18.62 16.68 -15.58
N LEU A 628 -17.55 17.02 -14.83
CA LEU A 628 -16.24 17.28 -15.42
C LEU A 628 -15.58 15.99 -15.92
N GLY A 629 -15.91 14.84 -15.33
CA GLY A 629 -15.32 13.55 -15.67
C GLY A 629 -13.83 13.47 -15.33
N LEU A 630 -13.38 14.25 -14.34
CA LEU A 630 -12.00 14.24 -13.87
C LEU A 630 -11.69 12.95 -13.12
N LYS A 631 -10.49 12.47 -13.28
CA LYS A 631 -10.02 11.31 -12.53
C LYS A 631 -9.59 11.74 -11.13
N PRO A 632 -10.16 11.13 -10.06
CA PRO A 632 -9.91 11.58 -8.68
C PRO A 632 -8.50 11.27 -8.18
N TYR A 633 -7.88 10.20 -8.68
CA TYR A 633 -6.57 9.76 -8.22
C TYR A 633 -5.51 9.98 -9.28
N GLY A 634 -4.29 10.29 -8.85
CA GLY A 634 -3.18 10.56 -9.75
C GLY A 634 -1.88 9.96 -9.28
N GLY A 635 -1.03 9.62 -10.24
CA GLY A 635 0.32 9.13 -9.98
C GLY A 635 1.25 9.50 -11.13
N PHE A 636 2.50 9.06 -11.05
CA PHE A 636 3.56 9.51 -11.93
C PHE A 636 4.29 8.36 -12.63
N ILE A 637 4.84 8.66 -13.79
CA ILE A 637 5.90 7.91 -14.44
C ILE A 637 7.23 8.50 -13.99
N ASN A 638 8.19 7.66 -13.59
CA ASN A 638 9.55 8.11 -13.28
C ASN A 638 10.27 8.59 -14.54
N PRO A 639 11.07 9.66 -14.46
CA PRO A 639 12.11 9.93 -15.46
C PRO A 639 13.14 8.80 -15.52
N ASP A 640 13.71 8.56 -16.70
CA ASP A 640 14.81 7.61 -16.89
C ASP A 640 16.14 8.35 -16.92
N ILE A 641 16.99 8.07 -15.95
CA ILE A 641 18.35 8.61 -15.89
C ILE A 641 19.28 7.57 -16.53
N VAL A 642 19.92 7.96 -17.62
CA VAL A 642 20.77 7.06 -18.41
C VAL A 642 22.19 7.57 -18.56
N PRO A 643 23.23 6.71 -18.45
CA PRO A 643 24.61 7.13 -18.61
C PRO A 643 24.92 7.46 -20.07
N VAL A 644 25.60 8.58 -20.32
CA VAL A 644 26.14 8.97 -21.62
C VAL A 644 27.57 8.46 -21.73
N VAL A 645 27.81 7.50 -22.60
CA VAL A 645 29.13 6.85 -22.75
C VAL A 645 29.86 7.37 -23.98
N LYS A 646 31.11 7.86 -23.80
CA LYS A 646 32.02 8.24 -24.88
C LYS A 646 33.37 7.57 -24.66
N GLY A 647 33.86 6.88 -25.67
CA GLY A 647 35.16 6.18 -25.59
C GLY A 647 35.24 5.11 -24.47
N GLY A 648 34.08 4.47 -24.14
CA GLY A 648 33.99 3.46 -23.08
C GLY A 648 33.96 4.00 -21.66
N LYS A 649 33.85 5.31 -21.48
CA LYS A 649 33.71 5.96 -20.17
C LYS A 649 32.40 6.74 -20.08
N VAL A 650 31.77 6.74 -18.93
CA VAL A 650 30.63 7.60 -18.63
C VAL A 650 31.16 9.03 -18.53
N VAL A 651 30.56 9.94 -19.31
CA VAL A 651 30.95 11.36 -19.38
C VAL A 651 29.85 12.28 -18.89
N ASP A 652 28.61 11.79 -18.80
CA ASP A 652 27.48 12.51 -18.27
C ASP A 652 26.30 11.53 -18.02
N TYR A 653 25.22 12.02 -17.41
CA TYR A 653 23.94 11.32 -17.27
C TYR A 653 22.83 12.20 -17.83
N GLN A 654 22.03 11.63 -18.71
CA GLN A 654 20.90 12.30 -19.36
C GLN A 654 19.60 11.87 -18.74
N VAL A 655 18.66 12.80 -18.60
CA VAL A 655 17.28 12.52 -18.17
C VAL A 655 16.40 12.39 -19.40
N ASN A 656 15.72 11.25 -19.53
CA ASN A 656 14.68 11.00 -20.49
C ASN A 656 13.33 11.00 -19.77
N TYR A 657 12.28 11.43 -20.44
CA TYR A 657 10.95 11.52 -19.88
C TYR A 657 9.97 10.60 -20.64
N PRO A 658 9.87 9.31 -20.26
CA PRO A 658 8.92 8.40 -20.89
C PRO A 658 7.48 8.89 -20.73
N CYS A 659 6.61 8.50 -21.64
CA CYS A 659 5.21 8.88 -21.64
C CYS A 659 4.25 7.69 -21.71
N ASP A 660 4.76 6.48 -21.58
CA ASP A 660 3.98 5.24 -21.61
C ASP A 660 4.12 4.50 -20.28
N PHE A 661 3.07 4.62 -19.47
CA PHE A 661 2.98 4.00 -18.15
C PHE A 661 3.10 2.47 -18.21
N LEU A 662 2.41 1.86 -19.18
CA LEU A 662 2.41 0.40 -19.32
C LEU A 662 3.79 -0.11 -19.68
N ASN A 663 4.45 0.51 -20.66
CA ASN A 663 5.78 0.12 -21.06
C ASN A 663 6.82 0.30 -19.93
N GLN A 664 6.75 1.37 -19.12
CA GLN A 664 7.65 1.51 -17.99
C GLN A 664 7.49 0.36 -16.98
N HIS A 665 6.26 -0.05 -16.68
CA HIS A 665 6.02 -1.19 -15.80
C HIS A 665 6.51 -2.51 -16.37
N LEU A 666 6.35 -2.75 -17.69
CA LEU A 666 6.87 -3.93 -18.36
C LEU A 666 8.41 -3.96 -18.38
N ASP A 667 9.04 -2.81 -18.61
CA ASP A 667 10.50 -2.68 -18.54
C ASP A 667 11.02 -2.92 -17.11
N TYR A 668 10.32 -2.42 -16.11
CA TYR A 668 10.66 -2.69 -14.70
C TYR A 668 10.47 -4.17 -14.36
N GLY A 669 9.38 -4.81 -14.81
CA GLY A 669 9.15 -6.24 -14.64
C GLY A 669 10.27 -7.11 -15.23
N LYS A 670 10.84 -6.69 -16.36
CA LYS A 670 11.94 -7.38 -17.01
C LYS A 670 13.29 -7.20 -16.28
N ASN A 671 13.57 -6.02 -15.74
CA ASN A 671 14.89 -5.62 -15.26
C ASN A 671 15.05 -5.68 -13.74
N TYR A 672 13.98 -5.57 -12.98
CA TYR A 672 13.99 -5.38 -11.52
C TYR A 672 13.07 -6.37 -10.77
N SER A 673 12.80 -7.54 -11.31
CA SER A 673 12.05 -8.60 -10.61
C SER A 673 13.02 -9.53 -9.89
N PHE A 674 13.11 -9.36 -8.57
CA PHE A 674 14.02 -10.09 -7.69
C PHE A 674 13.31 -10.83 -6.54
N VAL A 675 12.00 -10.70 -6.43
CA VAL A 675 11.17 -11.46 -5.48
C VAL A 675 10.46 -12.58 -6.25
N GLU A 676 10.51 -13.78 -5.71
CA GLU A 676 9.81 -14.92 -6.28
C GLU A 676 8.31 -14.78 -6.02
N GLU A 677 7.53 -15.19 -7.00
CA GLU A 677 6.07 -15.26 -6.87
C GLU A 677 5.65 -16.39 -5.94
N ASN A 678 4.55 -16.18 -5.25
CA ASN A 678 3.95 -17.18 -4.39
C ASN A 678 2.83 -17.90 -5.13
N HIS A 679 2.91 -19.24 -5.13
CA HIS A 679 1.90 -20.16 -5.67
C HIS A 679 1.31 -21.04 -4.55
N ASP A 680 1.80 -20.89 -3.32
CA ASP A 680 1.48 -21.79 -2.22
C ASP A 680 0.10 -21.42 -1.64
N ALA A 681 -0.97 -21.89 -2.31
CA ALA A 681 -2.23 -22.10 -1.64
C ALA A 681 -2.08 -23.39 -0.81
N PRO A 682 -2.55 -23.42 0.46
CA PRO A 682 -2.63 -24.67 1.20
C PRO A 682 -3.44 -25.71 0.42
N GLU A 683 -3.11 -26.98 0.59
CA GLU A 683 -3.91 -28.07 0.05
C GLU A 683 -4.80 -28.64 1.14
N HIS A 684 -6.09 -28.76 0.83
CA HIS A 684 -7.08 -29.24 1.80
C HIS A 684 -7.29 -30.76 1.67
N LEU A 685 -6.81 -31.52 2.64
CA LEU A 685 -6.98 -32.96 2.74
C LEU A 685 -8.28 -33.28 3.49
N VAL A 686 -9.26 -33.77 2.74
CA VAL A 686 -10.57 -34.17 3.27
C VAL A 686 -10.56 -35.67 3.48
N VAL A 687 -10.52 -36.09 4.75
CA VAL A 687 -10.33 -37.50 5.14
C VAL A 687 -11.68 -38.18 5.34
N ASP A 688 -11.95 -39.24 4.61
CA ASP A 688 -13.00 -40.21 4.84
C ASP A 688 -14.43 -39.68 5.04
N MET A 689 -14.84 -38.65 4.29
CA MET A 689 -16.20 -38.16 4.27
C MET A 689 -17.12 -39.05 3.46
N LEU A 690 -17.22 -40.32 3.93
CA LEU A 690 -17.93 -41.40 3.28
C LEU A 690 -19.27 -41.71 3.98
N TYR A 691 -20.27 -42.21 3.25
CA TYR A 691 -21.58 -42.47 3.79
C TYR A 691 -21.58 -43.46 4.97
N ASP A 692 -20.69 -44.48 5.00
CA ASP A 692 -20.65 -45.38 6.15
C ASP A 692 -20.22 -44.71 7.44
N PHE A 693 -19.40 -43.65 7.37
CA PHE A 693 -19.02 -42.85 8.52
C PHE A 693 -19.98 -41.72 8.86
N ILE A 694 -20.92 -41.40 7.96
CA ILE A 694 -21.86 -40.29 8.16
C ILE A 694 -23.22 -40.83 8.64
N ASP A 695 -23.87 -41.71 7.86
CA ASP A 695 -25.23 -42.26 8.13
C ASP A 695 -25.29 -43.79 8.00
N GLY A 696 -24.14 -44.48 7.80
CA GLY A 696 -24.09 -45.90 7.51
C GLY A 696 -23.67 -46.79 8.67
N THR A 697 -22.90 -47.86 8.36
CA THR A 697 -22.59 -48.95 9.31
C THR A 697 -21.67 -48.55 10.45
N LEU A 698 -20.90 -47.50 10.30
CA LEU A 698 -19.96 -46.95 11.29
C LEU A 698 -20.21 -45.45 11.51
N ALA A 699 -21.47 -45.06 11.59
CA ALA A 699 -21.86 -43.66 11.73
C ALA A 699 -21.18 -42.96 12.93
N CYS A 700 -20.51 -41.87 12.67
CA CYS A 700 -19.66 -41.14 13.63
C CYS A 700 -20.39 -39.95 14.22
N GLY A 701 -19.98 -39.53 15.41
CA GLY A 701 -20.42 -38.29 16.03
C GLY A 701 -19.96 -37.05 15.28
N ASN A 702 -20.80 -36.01 15.19
CA ASN A 702 -20.58 -34.76 14.47
C ASN A 702 -20.41 -34.88 12.94
N ALA A 703 -20.64 -36.05 12.35
CA ALA A 703 -20.32 -36.30 10.95
C ALA A 703 -21.08 -35.40 9.97
N GLU A 704 -22.37 -35.25 10.13
CA GLU A 704 -23.27 -34.40 9.31
C GLU A 704 -22.82 -32.92 9.36
N ASN A 705 -22.54 -32.43 10.58
CA ASN A 705 -22.04 -31.04 10.75
C ASN A 705 -20.64 -30.86 10.15
N ALA A 706 -19.76 -31.87 10.30
CA ALA A 706 -18.42 -31.82 9.70
C ALA A 706 -18.50 -31.73 8.18
N VAL A 707 -19.40 -32.46 7.51
CA VAL A 707 -19.63 -32.32 6.07
C VAL A 707 -20.03 -30.89 5.72
N HIS A 708 -20.96 -30.29 6.45
CA HIS A 708 -21.40 -28.92 6.21
C HIS A 708 -20.27 -27.89 6.37
N GLU A 709 -19.51 -27.97 7.46
CA GLU A 709 -18.43 -27.03 7.73
C GLU A 709 -17.23 -27.21 6.77
N VAL A 710 -16.95 -28.44 6.33
CA VAL A 710 -15.93 -28.69 5.30
C VAL A 710 -16.34 -28.10 3.96
N VAL A 711 -17.60 -28.29 3.52
CA VAL A 711 -18.11 -27.68 2.29
C VAL A 711 -18.09 -26.15 2.37
N LYS A 712 -18.47 -25.60 3.51
CA LYS A 712 -18.41 -24.14 3.77
C LYS A 712 -16.99 -23.63 3.68
N TYR A 713 -16.03 -24.32 4.28
CA TYR A 713 -14.60 -23.96 4.21
C TYR A 713 -14.08 -24.01 2.76
N ILE A 714 -14.35 -25.09 2.02
CA ILE A 714 -13.96 -25.25 0.61
C ILE A 714 -14.51 -24.09 -0.25
N ASN A 715 -15.76 -23.68 0.00
CA ASN A 715 -16.38 -22.57 -0.73
C ASN A 715 -15.82 -21.20 -0.35
N ALA A 716 -15.30 -21.04 0.86
CA ALA A 716 -14.63 -19.82 1.30
C ALA A 716 -13.17 -19.72 0.78
N HIS A 717 -12.56 -20.86 0.41
CA HIS A 717 -11.18 -20.97 -0.08
C HIS A 717 -11.12 -21.67 -1.44
N PRO A 718 -11.76 -21.10 -2.49
CA PRO A 718 -11.89 -21.77 -3.78
C PRO A 718 -10.56 -21.91 -4.55
N GLU A 719 -9.50 -21.20 -4.15
CA GLU A 719 -8.13 -21.28 -4.69
C GLU A 719 -7.33 -22.46 -4.13
N GLU A 720 -7.74 -23.03 -3.00
CA GLU A 720 -7.08 -24.19 -2.41
C GLU A 720 -7.42 -25.45 -3.21
N ARG A 721 -6.40 -26.28 -3.43
CA ARG A 721 -6.63 -27.59 -4.05
C ARG A 721 -7.19 -28.55 -3.03
N VAL A 722 -8.36 -29.13 -3.33
CA VAL A 722 -9.02 -30.13 -2.46
C VAL A 722 -8.67 -31.54 -2.88
N ILE A 723 -8.24 -32.34 -1.93
CA ILE A 723 -7.89 -33.77 -2.10
C ILE A 723 -8.75 -34.60 -1.16
N TYR A 724 -9.46 -35.56 -1.74
CA TYR A 724 -10.32 -36.49 -1.01
C TYR A 724 -9.58 -37.79 -0.75
N ILE A 725 -9.36 -38.11 0.51
CA ILE A 725 -8.80 -39.40 0.96
C ILE A 725 -9.95 -40.33 1.32
N THR A 726 -9.96 -41.54 0.81
CA THR A 726 -11.09 -42.46 1.01
C THR A 726 -10.61 -43.85 1.41
N ASP A 727 -11.26 -44.44 2.42
CA ASP A 727 -11.22 -45.86 2.61
C ASP A 727 -11.84 -46.58 1.41
N TYR A 728 -11.17 -47.62 0.92
CA TYR A 728 -11.58 -48.34 -0.27
C TYR A 728 -11.40 -49.85 -0.08
N HIS A 729 -12.20 -50.43 0.86
CA HIS A 729 -11.99 -51.80 1.31
C HIS A 729 -12.60 -52.88 0.38
N PRO A 730 -11.88 -53.94 0.08
CA PRO A 730 -12.50 -55.16 -0.48
C PRO A 730 -13.46 -55.75 0.54
N ALA A 731 -14.48 -56.50 0.04
CA ALA A 731 -15.57 -57.07 0.88
C ALA A 731 -15.10 -58.05 1.97
N ASN A 732 -13.90 -58.56 1.86
CA ASN A 732 -13.25 -59.49 2.81
C ASN A 732 -12.01 -58.89 3.50
N HIS A 733 -12.03 -57.59 3.72
CA HIS A 733 -10.89 -56.82 4.32
C HIS A 733 -10.61 -57.29 5.74
N SER A 734 -9.35 -57.39 6.11
CA SER A 734 -8.87 -57.88 7.42
C SER A 734 -9.29 -56.98 8.62
N SER A 735 -9.67 -55.73 8.40
CA SER A 735 -10.17 -54.85 9.45
C SER A 735 -11.57 -55.21 9.94
N PHE A 736 -12.34 -55.98 9.17
CA PHE A 736 -13.69 -56.34 9.54
C PHE A 736 -13.77 -57.44 10.58
N ALA A 737 -14.71 -57.35 11.50
CA ALA A 737 -14.92 -58.36 12.57
C ALA A 737 -15.11 -59.79 12.06
N ASP A 738 -15.76 -59.96 10.92
CA ASP A 738 -15.99 -61.28 10.27
C ASP A 738 -14.68 -61.91 9.73
N PHE A 739 -13.61 -61.10 9.56
CA PHE A 739 -12.30 -61.52 9.06
C PHE A 739 -11.18 -61.36 10.09
N GLY A 740 -11.55 -61.13 11.40
CA GLY A 740 -10.58 -61.07 12.50
C GLY A 740 -10.17 -59.68 12.96
N GLY A 741 -10.71 -58.65 12.36
CA GLY A 741 -10.56 -57.25 12.78
C GLY A 741 -11.52 -56.82 13.88
N ILE A 742 -11.62 -55.52 14.12
CA ILE A 742 -12.43 -54.93 15.20
C ILE A 742 -13.61 -54.12 14.69
N TRP A 743 -13.68 -53.81 13.41
CA TRP A 743 -14.65 -52.93 12.83
C TRP A 743 -15.85 -53.67 12.22
N PRO A 744 -17.06 -53.10 12.22
CA PRO A 744 -18.14 -53.60 11.35
C PRO A 744 -17.70 -53.49 9.88
N VAL A 745 -18.39 -54.19 8.98
CA VAL A 745 -18.17 -54.04 7.53
C VAL A 745 -18.52 -52.61 7.14
N HIS A 746 -17.54 -51.86 6.58
CA HIS A 746 -17.69 -50.46 6.17
C HIS A 746 -16.87 -50.15 4.95
N CYS A 747 -17.20 -49.04 4.25
CA CYS A 747 -16.48 -48.46 3.10
C CYS A 747 -16.12 -49.47 2.02
N VAL A 748 -17.00 -50.44 1.75
CA VAL A 748 -16.74 -51.48 0.75
C VAL A 748 -16.79 -50.90 -0.65
N GLN A 749 -15.82 -51.31 -1.44
CA GLN A 749 -15.67 -50.89 -2.84
C GLN A 749 -16.98 -51.05 -3.63
N GLY A 750 -17.38 -49.97 -4.33
CA GLY A 750 -18.53 -49.94 -5.22
C GLY A 750 -19.89 -49.94 -4.50
N THR A 751 -19.93 -49.83 -3.16
CA THR A 751 -21.17 -49.65 -2.40
C THR A 751 -21.49 -48.19 -2.12
N ARG A 752 -22.72 -47.87 -1.73
CA ARG A 752 -23.07 -46.52 -1.23
C ARG A 752 -22.22 -46.16 -0.04
N GLY A 753 -21.99 -47.07 0.88
CA GLY A 753 -21.21 -46.82 2.10
C GLY A 753 -19.80 -46.35 1.84
N GLY A 754 -19.14 -46.87 0.79
CA GLY A 754 -17.81 -46.45 0.35
C GLY A 754 -17.77 -45.23 -0.61
N ALA A 755 -18.94 -44.59 -0.86
CA ALA A 755 -18.98 -43.38 -1.69
C ALA A 755 -18.84 -42.12 -0.85
N ILE A 756 -18.19 -41.09 -1.45
CA ILE A 756 -18.11 -39.77 -0.85
C ILE A 756 -19.50 -39.15 -0.77
N HIS A 757 -19.78 -38.39 0.29
CA HIS A 757 -21.06 -37.77 0.53
C HIS A 757 -21.43 -36.79 -0.60
N GLU A 758 -22.74 -36.79 -0.98
CA GLU A 758 -23.26 -36.05 -2.15
C GLU A 758 -23.03 -34.54 -2.07
N ALA A 759 -23.00 -33.93 -0.88
CA ALA A 759 -22.77 -32.49 -0.69
C ALA A 759 -21.46 -31.99 -1.35
N PHE A 760 -20.44 -32.84 -1.38
CA PHE A 760 -19.16 -32.46 -2.05
C PHE A 760 -19.29 -32.39 -3.57
N TYR A 761 -20.27 -33.04 -4.18
CA TYR A 761 -20.55 -32.97 -5.61
C TYR A 761 -21.51 -31.82 -5.97
N THR A 762 -22.47 -31.52 -5.07
CA THR A 762 -23.57 -30.59 -5.36
C THR A 762 -23.35 -29.20 -4.80
N ASP A 763 -22.82 -29.09 -3.57
CA ASP A 763 -22.77 -27.85 -2.81
C ASP A 763 -21.41 -27.16 -2.86
N VAL A 764 -20.34 -27.85 -3.28
CA VAL A 764 -19.05 -27.24 -3.59
C VAL A 764 -19.19 -26.44 -4.89
N ILE A 765 -18.92 -25.13 -4.79
CA ILE A 765 -19.16 -24.18 -5.88
C ILE A 765 -18.12 -24.33 -6.99
N ASN A 766 -16.82 -24.32 -6.63
CA ASN A 766 -15.74 -24.47 -7.60
C ASN A 766 -15.69 -25.93 -8.14
N PRO A 767 -15.95 -26.17 -9.45
CA PRO A 767 -15.92 -27.53 -10.00
C PRO A 767 -14.54 -28.22 -9.87
N ALA A 768 -13.44 -27.43 -9.84
CA ALA A 768 -12.09 -27.96 -9.66
C ALA A 768 -11.92 -28.65 -8.30
N ASN A 769 -12.65 -28.20 -7.28
CA ASN A 769 -12.59 -28.72 -5.92
C ASN A 769 -13.59 -29.84 -5.63
N ARG A 770 -14.43 -30.23 -6.59
CA ARG A 770 -15.34 -31.38 -6.45
C ARG A 770 -14.58 -32.70 -6.57
N PRO A 771 -15.08 -33.78 -5.91
CA PRO A 771 -14.45 -35.09 -6.03
C PRO A 771 -14.44 -35.59 -7.48
N ASP A 772 -13.27 -35.99 -7.96
CA ASP A 772 -13.07 -36.56 -9.30
C ASP A 772 -12.11 -37.75 -9.24
N PRO A 773 -12.58 -38.96 -9.61
CA PRO A 773 -11.75 -40.17 -9.56
C PRO A 773 -10.50 -40.15 -10.46
N GLU A 774 -10.49 -39.29 -11.47
CA GLU A 774 -9.36 -39.13 -12.38
C GLU A 774 -8.39 -38.01 -11.96
N ARG A 775 -8.73 -37.25 -10.89
CA ARG A 775 -7.93 -36.07 -10.51
C ARG A 775 -7.52 -36.02 -9.04
N ASN A 776 -8.46 -36.09 -8.10
CA ASN A 776 -8.21 -35.72 -6.71
C ASN A 776 -8.73 -36.69 -5.65
N ILE A 777 -9.11 -37.93 -6.02
CA ILE A 777 -9.47 -38.98 -5.06
C ILE A 777 -8.30 -39.92 -4.85
N PHE A 778 -7.82 -40.00 -3.62
CA PHE A 778 -6.76 -40.89 -3.16
C PHE A 778 -7.35 -42.00 -2.29
N ARG A 779 -6.93 -43.23 -2.51
CA ARG A 779 -7.53 -44.42 -1.89
C ARG A 779 -6.55 -45.11 -0.96
N LYS A 780 -7.04 -45.47 0.23
CA LYS A 780 -6.31 -46.26 1.23
C LYS A 780 -7.06 -47.52 1.60
N GLY A 781 -6.39 -48.46 2.26
CA GLY A 781 -7.01 -49.73 2.69
C GLY A 781 -7.55 -50.59 1.53
N ALA A 782 -6.94 -50.52 0.32
CA ALA A 782 -7.41 -51.18 -0.88
C ALA A 782 -7.00 -52.66 -0.97
N LYS A 783 -6.08 -53.11 -0.13
CA LYS A 783 -5.61 -54.53 -0.11
C LYS A 783 -6.30 -55.31 1.03
N VAL A 784 -6.54 -56.59 0.83
CA VAL A 784 -7.28 -57.46 1.76
C VAL A 784 -6.63 -57.51 3.15
N ASP A 785 -5.32 -57.62 3.21
CA ASP A 785 -4.53 -57.90 4.44
C ASP A 785 -3.84 -56.66 5.01
N GLU A 786 -4.17 -55.45 4.53
CA GLU A 786 -3.48 -54.19 4.94
C GLU A 786 -4.42 -53.18 5.58
N GLU A 787 -4.35 -53.06 6.90
CA GLU A 787 -5.02 -52.01 7.64
C GLU A 787 -4.27 -50.69 7.45
N GLN A 788 -4.96 -49.64 6.96
CA GLN A 788 -4.33 -48.35 6.65
C GLN A 788 -5.24 -47.22 7.14
N TYR A 789 -4.88 -46.63 8.31
CA TYR A 789 -5.58 -45.46 8.83
C TYR A 789 -5.12 -44.15 8.17
N SER A 790 -3.80 -43.99 7.99
CA SER A 790 -3.23 -42.79 7.40
C SER A 790 -3.44 -42.70 5.90
N GLY A 791 -3.76 -41.49 5.45
CA GLY A 791 -3.79 -41.11 4.05
C GLY A 791 -2.42 -40.83 3.43
N PHE A 792 -1.34 -40.84 4.19
CA PHE A 792 0.01 -40.43 3.74
C PHE A 792 0.49 -41.27 2.52
N GLU A 793 0.29 -42.59 2.57
CA GLU A 793 0.61 -43.54 1.50
C GLU A 793 -0.61 -43.89 0.61
N SER A 794 -1.75 -43.13 0.74
CA SER A 794 -2.89 -43.38 -0.16
C SER A 794 -2.52 -43.12 -1.61
N VAL A 795 -3.11 -43.93 -2.51
CA VAL A 795 -2.71 -43.95 -3.93
C VAL A 795 -3.71 -43.13 -4.76
N GLY A 796 -3.17 -42.18 -5.52
CA GLY A 796 -3.93 -41.32 -6.41
C GLY A 796 -4.25 -41.93 -7.78
N PRO A 797 -4.96 -41.20 -8.64
CA PRO A 797 -5.36 -41.66 -9.98
C PRO A 797 -4.17 -42.03 -10.90
N ASP A 798 -3.07 -41.35 -10.73
CA ASP A 798 -1.83 -41.53 -11.49
C ASP A 798 -0.90 -42.60 -10.90
N GLY A 799 -1.28 -43.23 -9.81
CA GLY A 799 -0.56 -44.28 -9.13
C GLY A 799 0.52 -43.81 -8.15
N ARG A 800 0.68 -42.49 -7.94
CA ARG A 800 1.59 -41.94 -6.94
C ARG A 800 0.95 -41.92 -5.56
N MET A 801 1.81 -41.93 -4.54
CA MET A 801 1.36 -41.72 -3.15
C MET A 801 1.03 -40.25 -2.91
N LEU A 802 0.09 -40.02 -2.00
CA LEU A 802 -0.34 -38.67 -1.64
C LEU A 802 0.86 -37.85 -1.13
N SER A 803 1.71 -38.42 -0.31
CA SER A 803 2.93 -37.79 0.21
C SER A 803 3.93 -37.30 -0.87
N GLU A 804 3.82 -37.83 -2.09
CA GLU A 804 4.64 -37.42 -3.25
C GLU A 804 3.98 -36.30 -4.07
N CYS A 805 2.73 -35.94 -3.75
CA CYS A 805 1.87 -35.10 -4.58
C CYS A 805 1.45 -33.77 -3.92
N VAL A 806 1.72 -33.61 -2.63
CA VAL A 806 1.27 -32.43 -1.86
C VAL A 806 2.40 -31.47 -1.55
N GLY A 807 2.04 -30.16 -1.44
CA GLY A 807 2.91 -29.09 -1.03
C GLY A 807 3.21 -29.08 0.47
N LYS A 808 3.83 -27.99 0.94
CA LYS A 808 4.30 -27.90 2.33
C LYS A 808 3.18 -27.56 3.31
N ASP A 809 2.23 -26.72 2.94
CA ASP A 809 1.17 -26.20 3.79
C ASP A 809 -0.12 -26.99 3.54
N LEU A 810 -0.67 -27.63 4.57
CA LEU A 810 -1.83 -28.51 4.48
C LEU A 810 -2.92 -28.09 5.47
N VAL A 811 -4.18 -28.07 5.00
CA VAL A 811 -5.35 -28.05 5.85
C VAL A 811 -5.89 -29.48 5.93
N ILE A 812 -6.23 -29.97 7.12
CA ILE A 812 -6.76 -31.31 7.31
C ILE A 812 -8.12 -31.24 8.01
N SER A 813 -9.08 -31.99 7.46
CA SER A 813 -10.42 -32.17 8.04
C SER A 813 -10.89 -33.62 7.81
N GLY A 814 -11.99 -34.01 8.41
CA GLY A 814 -12.61 -35.32 8.12
C GLY A 814 -12.94 -36.19 9.32
N ILE A 815 -13.03 -37.51 9.07
CA ILE A 815 -13.50 -38.53 10.00
C ILE A 815 -12.51 -39.71 10.01
N ALA A 816 -12.18 -40.32 11.14
CA ALA A 816 -12.46 -39.87 12.47
C ALA A 816 -11.23 -39.24 13.10
N THR A 817 -11.44 -38.23 13.95
CA THR A 817 -10.40 -37.47 14.61
C THR A 817 -9.33 -38.34 15.27
N GLU A 818 -9.75 -39.33 16.04
CA GLU A 818 -8.89 -40.22 16.83
C GLU A 818 -8.22 -41.34 16.03
N TYR A 819 -8.58 -41.53 14.75
CA TYR A 819 -8.05 -42.59 13.87
C TYR A 819 -7.45 -42.00 12.58
N CYS A 820 -8.21 -41.98 11.48
CA CYS A 820 -7.70 -41.63 10.17
C CYS A 820 -7.16 -40.23 10.09
N VAL A 821 -7.84 -39.24 10.72
CA VAL A 821 -7.39 -37.86 10.75
C VAL A 821 -6.09 -37.74 11.53
N LYS A 822 -6.02 -38.24 12.78
CA LYS A 822 -4.82 -38.18 13.62
C LYS A 822 -3.62 -38.87 12.94
N ASN A 823 -3.81 -40.06 12.37
CA ASN A 823 -2.70 -40.80 11.75
C ASN A 823 -2.20 -40.08 10.48
N THR A 824 -3.09 -39.58 9.63
CA THR A 824 -2.74 -38.78 8.47
C THR A 824 -1.97 -37.54 8.87
N LEU A 825 -2.49 -36.77 9.83
CA LEU A 825 -1.88 -35.55 10.36
C LEU A 825 -0.47 -35.82 10.89
N MET A 826 -0.33 -36.87 11.74
CA MET A 826 0.95 -37.17 12.39
C MET A 826 2.05 -37.58 11.39
N GLU A 827 1.70 -38.31 10.34
CA GLU A 827 2.69 -38.70 9.31
C GLU A 827 3.11 -37.52 8.47
N PHE A 828 2.20 -36.65 8.05
CA PHE A 828 2.57 -35.41 7.33
C PHE A 828 3.36 -34.45 8.22
N LEU A 829 2.98 -34.26 9.49
CA LEU A 829 3.74 -33.46 10.45
C LEU A 829 5.16 -33.99 10.62
N ASN A 830 5.33 -35.31 10.79
CA ASN A 830 6.65 -35.94 10.90
C ASN A 830 7.49 -35.86 9.62
N ALA A 831 6.86 -35.76 8.46
CA ALA A 831 7.50 -35.50 7.18
C ALA A 831 7.91 -34.04 6.98
N GLY A 832 7.52 -33.14 7.90
CA GLY A 832 7.94 -31.73 7.92
C GLY A 832 6.94 -30.75 7.26
N HIS A 833 5.70 -31.20 7.05
CA HIS A 833 4.64 -30.32 6.56
C HIS A 833 4.11 -29.40 7.67
N ASN A 834 3.63 -28.20 7.28
CA ASN A 834 2.89 -27.32 8.16
C ASN A 834 1.42 -27.69 8.08
N ILE A 835 0.78 -27.86 9.24
CA ILE A 835 -0.59 -28.36 9.28
C ILE A 835 -1.49 -27.40 10.03
N GLU A 836 -2.61 -27.08 9.40
CA GLU A 836 -3.76 -26.44 10.01
C GLU A 836 -4.91 -27.44 10.10
N LEU A 837 -5.48 -27.61 11.28
CA LEU A 837 -6.56 -28.56 11.54
C LEU A 837 -7.90 -27.84 11.62
N LEU A 838 -8.81 -28.12 10.68
CA LEU A 838 -10.15 -27.52 10.65
C LEU A 838 -11.06 -28.22 11.67
N VAL A 839 -11.14 -27.63 12.89
CA VAL A 839 -11.85 -28.26 14.03
C VAL A 839 -13.36 -28.45 13.80
N PRO A 840 -14.11 -27.48 13.26
CA PRO A 840 -15.55 -27.69 12.96
C PRO A 840 -15.79 -28.80 11.95
N GLY A 841 -14.82 -29.08 11.08
CA GLY A 841 -14.85 -30.11 10.03
C GLY A 841 -14.43 -31.51 10.51
N LEU A 842 -14.44 -31.78 11.83
CA LEU A 842 -14.04 -33.06 12.40
C LEU A 842 -15.23 -33.89 12.86
N GLY A 843 -15.27 -35.16 12.47
CA GLY A 843 -16.13 -36.18 13.06
C GLY A 843 -15.33 -37.17 13.92
N TYR A 844 -16.01 -37.94 14.79
CA TYR A 844 -15.36 -38.84 15.75
C TYR A 844 -16.15 -40.11 15.98
N VAL A 845 -15.48 -41.20 16.25
CA VAL A 845 -16.10 -42.47 16.67
C VAL A 845 -16.53 -42.39 18.12
N ASP A 846 -15.67 -41.93 19.01
CA ASP A 846 -15.90 -41.74 20.44
C ASP A 846 -15.60 -40.33 20.91
N LYS A 847 -16.57 -39.65 21.52
CA LYS A 847 -16.44 -38.28 21.97
C LYS A 847 -15.27 -38.08 22.97
N LYS A 848 -15.05 -39.07 23.88
CA LYS A 848 -13.96 -38.99 24.83
C LYS A 848 -12.62 -39.13 24.14
N GLY A 849 -12.48 -40.05 23.22
CA GLY A 849 -11.29 -40.27 22.42
C GLY A 849 -10.97 -39.04 21.56
N HIS A 850 -11.99 -38.41 20.99
CA HIS A 850 -11.86 -37.14 20.28
C HIS A 850 -11.31 -36.05 21.19
N ASP A 851 -11.92 -35.80 22.37
CA ASP A 851 -11.49 -34.73 23.29
C ASP A 851 -10.06 -34.94 23.82
N GLU A 852 -9.62 -36.19 24.00
CA GLU A 852 -8.27 -36.55 24.38
C GLU A 852 -7.30 -36.30 23.22
N THR A 853 -7.67 -36.66 22.00
CA THR A 853 -6.88 -36.44 20.78
C THR A 853 -6.72 -34.97 20.47
N MET A 854 -7.80 -34.20 20.57
CA MET A 854 -7.73 -32.73 20.34
C MET A 854 -6.74 -32.04 21.28
N LYS A 855 -6.75 -32.39 22.58
CA LYS A 855 -5.77 -31.84 23.55
C LYS A 855 -4.30 -32.16 23.22
N GLU A 856 -4.04 -33.23 22.48
CA GLU A 856 -2.72 -33.56 21.97
C GLU A 856 -2.39 -32.76 20.72
N LEU A 857 -3.33 -32.70 19.74
CA LEU A 857 -3.12 -32.07 18.44
C LEU A 857 -2.99 -30.54 18.54
N GLU A 858 -3.82 -29.88 19.34
CA GLU A 858 -3.76 -28.41 19.57
C GLU A 858 -2.40 -27.89 20.08
N LYS A 859 -1.56 -28.79 20.62
CA LYS A 859 -0.20 -28.43 21.08
C LYS A 859 0.87 -28.47 19.99
N ILE A 860 0.58 -29.14 18.88
CA ILE A 860 1.57 -29.49 17.86
C ILE A 860 1.22 -29.01 16.48
N VAL A 861 -0.04 -28.61 16.23
CA VAL A 861 -0.47 -28.01 14.98
C VAL A 861 -1.25 -26.73 15.22
N THR A 862 -1.45 -25.93 14.20
CA THR A 862 -2.37 -24.78 14.22
C THR A 862 -3.80 -25.28 14.07
N VAL A 863 -4.76 -24.70 14.79
CA VAL A 863 -6.18 -25.04 14.65
C VAL A 863 -6.96 -23.89 13.99
N ILE A 864 -7.93 -24.23 13.16
CA ILE A 864 -8.93 -23.34 12.56
C ILE A 864 -10.26 -23.64 13.27
N GLU A 865 -10.85 -22.61 13.93
CA GLU A 865 -12.10 -22.69 14.69
C GLU A 865 -13.33 -22.32 13.85
#